data_d105f3aba125642f1c38936fb1899a51
#
_entry.id   d105f3aba125642f1c38936fb1899a51
#
_cell.length_a   1.000
_cell.length_b   1.000
_cell.length_c   1.000
_cell.angle_alpha   90.00
_cell.angle_beta   90.00
_cell.angle_gamma   90.00
#
_symmetry.space_group_name_H-M   'P 1'
#
loop_
_entity.id
_entity.type
_entity.pdbx_description
1 polymer ?
#
loop_
_entity_poly.entity_id
_entity_poly.type
_entity_poly.pdbx_seq_one_letter_code
_entity_poly.pdbx_strand_id
1 'polypeptide(L)'
;MTRPAAPALRWLLLAVGWLSGTSLQLQQPALWPPPLLLALGLVGALLATAAWRWPRGGLSLVVLAVAAGSLAFVATSGRAALRLADDLLPALEGQDLIVTGVVDEMPRSSLDGTRFVLATEGATWRGQPVGVPPLLSLGWYRGADDDALLGGPPEELRAGQRWRLPLRLRQPHGSFNPHGFDLELWLFEQGIRAGGYVRARPEVPAVKLADTVGRPVERLRQAARDAIMLSVADPAAAGVLAALAIGDQAAIERAEWDLFRLTGVAHLMSISGLHVTMFAWLAAAVIGRLWRLNSRLLLACPAPQAARWGGLVCAGGYALLAGWGVPAQRTVWMIAIVVLLRGSGLRWPMPAVLLAAAVAVTAFDPWALLQAGFWLSFVAVGLLVASEPAHAERAAAPPGWRARAGQSLRAGLRTQAVATIGLAPLSMVFFQQVSLVGFAANLVAIPLVTLLIAPLALAGLLLPPLWALDAALVQGLIAALRALASVPWVVWNAAAAPPWAVACGLLGGFLAVAPLPWQLRAWALPLMLPLLAPPVQPPPPGQFEMVAADIGQGTAVLLRTHGHLLVYDAGPQYSRESDAGVRVLLPLLRARGEPRVDLLMLSHRDIDHVGGAGALIKALPVAAMASSLEDGHRLLALGVPHWRCEAGPAWEWDGVSFEVLHPLASDYGQALKPNAMSCVLRVRGQASSVLLTGDLEAPQEAALLQRAGATLRSDVLLVPHHGSRTSSSGAFLDAVQPRVAVVQAGYRSRYGHPAPDVMARYAARGVAVVRSDRCGAWTLPAEGTPYCEREVARRYWHHPGGTATP
;
A
#
# COMPACT_ATOMS: atom_id res chain seq x y z
N MET A 1 -3.46 -52.10 -4.87
CA MET A 1 -4.22 -50.85 -5.10
C MET A 1 -4.31 -50.08 -3.79
N THR A 2 -3.48 -49.10 -3.66
CA THR A 2 -3.16 -48.33 -2.45
C THR A 2 -4.19 -47.26 -2.19
N ARG A 3 -4.85 -47.28 -1.03
CA ARG A 3 -5.68 -46.19 -0.50
C ARG A 3 -4.85 -45.21 0.37
N PRO A 4 -4.13 -44.24 -0.19
CA PRO A 4 -3.66 -43.10 0.63
C PRO A 4 -4.39 -41.81 0.32
N ALA A 5 -5.48 -41.79 -0.45
CA ALA A 5 -6.15 -40.56 -0.84
C ALA A 5 -6.99 -39.87 0.28
N ALA A 6 -7.46 -40.63 1.26
CA ALA A 6 -8.36 -40.11 2.28
C ALA A 6 -7.74 -39.07 3.25
N PRO A 7 -6.50 -39.21 3.75
CA PRO A 7 -5.89 -38.22 4.63
C PRO A 7 -5.58 -36.89 3.92
N ALA A 8 -5.05 -36.98 2.69
CA ALA A 8 -4.69 -35.79 1.92
C ALA A 8 -5.92 -34.92 1.55
N LEU A 9 -7.03 -35.57 1.17
CA LEU A 9 -8.29 -34.88 0.87
C LEU A 9 -8.89 -34.20 2.10
N ARG A 10 -8.79 -34.81 3.28
CA ARG A 10 -9.22 -34.19 4.54
C ARG A 10 -8.45 -32.93 4.85
N TRP A 11 -7.11 -32.96 4.72
CA TRP A 11 -6.27 -31.81 4.92
C TRP A 11 -6.54 -30.70 3.91
N LEU A 12 -6.77 -31.04 2.66
CA LEU A 12 -7.15 -30.10 1.62
C LEU A 12 -8.43 -29.34 2.01
N LEU A 13 -9.48 -30.06 2.41
CA LEU A 13 -10.76 -29.45 2.76
C LEU A 13 -10.71 -28.66 4.07
N LEU A 14 -9.94 -29.13 5.07
CA LEU A 14 -9.65 -28.35 6.27
C LEU A 14 -8.96 -27.02 5.92
N ALA A 15 -7.94 -27.06 5.08
CA ALA A 15 -7.20 -25.87 4.67
C ALA A 15 -8.07 -24.90 3.88
N VAL A 16 -8.87 -25.40 2.93
CA VAL A 16 -9.82 -24.59 2.17
C VAL A 16 -10.86 -23.99 3.10
N GLY A 17 -11.43 -24.76 4.03
CA GLY A 17 -12.37 -24.28 5.03
C GLY A 17 -11.76 -23.16 5.88
N TRP A 18 -10.54 -23.36 6.41
CA TRP A 18 -9.82 -22.36 7.21
C TRP A 18 -9.60 -21.06 6.44
N LEU A 19 -9.02 -21.15 5.24
CA LEU A 19 -8.75 -19.97 4.41
C LEU A 19 -10.04 -19.23 4.00
N SER A 20 -11.10 -19.97 3.67
CA SER A 20 -12.40 -19.37 3.33
C SER A 20 -13.04 -18.66 4.52
N GLY A 21 -13.02 -19.28 5.72
CA GLY A 21 -13.54 -18.68 6.94
C GLY A 21 -12.78 -17.42 7.33
N THR A 22 -11.45 -17.44 7.22
CA THR A 22 -10.61 -16.26 7.42
C THR A 22 -10.94 -15.18 6.39
N SER A 23 -11.01 -15.52 5.10
CA SER A 23 -11.34 -14.56 4.02
C SER A 23 -12.71 -13.91 4.22
N LEU A 24 -13.73 -14.70 4.61
CA LEU A 24 -15.08 -14.18 4.89
C LEU A 24 -15.09 -13.20 6.05
N GLN A 25 -14.32 -13.49 7.10
CA GLN A 25 -14.20 -12.59 8.26
C GLN A 25 -13.54 -11.27 7.88
N LEU A 26 -12.50 -11.29 7.04
CA LEU A 26 -11.79 -10.10 6.59
C LEU A 26 -12.66 -9.18 5.69
N GLN A 27 -13.77 -9.65 5.16
CA GLN A 27 -14.71 -8.82 4.40
C GLN A 27 -15.77 -8.11 5.27
N GLN A 28 -15.79 -8.35 6.60
CA GLN A 28 -16.82 -7.80 7.47
C GLN A 28 -16.63 -6.27 7.68
N PRO A 29 -17.70 -5.47 7.55
CA PRO A 29 -17.66 -4.03 7.81
C PRO A 29 -17.55 -3.69 9.30
N ALA A 30 -17.96 -4.63 10.17
CA ALA A 30 -17.87 -4.54 11.63
C ALA A 30 -17.69 -5.94 12.23
N LEU A 31 -17.16 -6.04 13.43
CA LEU A 31 -17.09 -7.32 14.15
C LEU A 31 -18.48 -7.76 14.61
N TRP A 32 -18.74 -9.05 14.54
CA TRP A 32 -19.96 -9.62 15.08
C TRP A 32 -19.99 -9.52 16.61
N PRO A 33 -21.19 -9.38 17.21
CA PRO A 33 -21.34 -9.37 18.67
C PRO A 33 -20.76 -10.63 19.32
N PRO A 34 -20.12 -10.52 20.51
CA PRO A 34 -19.49 -11.66 21.19
C PRO A 34 -20.39 -12.89 21.35
N PRO A 35 -21.70 -12.78 21.69
CA PRO A 35 -22.57 -13.95 21.78
C PRO A 35 -22.71 -14.75 20.48
N LEU A 36 -22.76 -14.06 19.32
CA LEU A 36 -22.84 -14.71 18.02
C LEU A 36 -21.52 -15.42 17.65
N LEU A 37 -20.39 -14.81 18.00
CA LEU A 37 -19.08 -15.43 17.79
C LEU A 37 -18.92 -16.67 18.66
N LEU A 38 -19.35 -16.63 19.91
CA LEU A 38 -19.35 -17.79 20.81
C LEU A 38 -20.25 -18.92 20.28
N ALA A 39 -21.48 -18.59 19.85
CA ALA A 39 -22.38 -19.57 19.24
C ALA A 39 -21.77 -20.22 17.99
N LEU A 40 -21.19 -19.42 17.08
CA LEU A 40 -20.50 -19.93 15.89
C LEU A 40 -19.31 -20.81 16.25
N GLY A 41 -18.54 -20.45 17.27
CA GLY A 41 -17.42 -21.25 17.77
C GLY A 41 -17.85 -22.58 18.34
N LEU A 42 -18.93 -22.61 19.14
CA LEU A 42 -19.52 -23.83 19.67
C LEU A 42 -20.04 -24.75 18.55
N VAL A 43 -20.77 -24.20 17.58
CA VAL A 43 -21.22 -24.93 16.41
C VAL A 43 -20.03 -25.51 15.64
N GLY A 44 -19.00 -24.72 15.38
CA GLY A 44 -17.76 -25.16 14.72
C GLY A 44 -17.08 -26.32 15.49
N ALA A 45 -16.99 -26.24 16.81
CA ALA A 45 -16.41 -27.29 17.64
C ALA A 45 -17.28 -28.56 17.66
N LEU A 46 -18.61 -28.43 17.73
CA LEU A 46 -19.52 -29.58 17.62
C LEU A 46 -19.45 -30.27 16.27
N LEU A 47 -19.40 -29.48 15.18
CA LEU A 47 -19.23 -30.03 13.83
C LEU A 47 -17.87 -30.74 13.68
N ALA A 48 -16.79 -30.18 14.23
CA ALA A 48 -15.47 -30.83 14.22
C ALA A 48 -15.49 -32.15 14.97
N THR A 49 -16.12 -32.20 16.16
CA THR A 49 -16.24 -33.43 16.95
C THR A 49 -17.12 -34.45 16.26
N ALA A 50 -18.21 -34.04 15.61
CA ALA A 50 -19.08 -34.93 14.82
C ALA A 50 -18.32 -35.53 13.61
N ALA A 51 -17.61 -34.70 12.85
CA ALA A 51 -16.79 -35.13 11.72
C ALA A 51 -15.64 -36.08 12.14
N TRP A 52 -15.11 -35.90 13.36
CA TRP A 52 -14.11 -36.79 13.95
C TRP A 52 -14.69 -38.17 14.30
N ARG A 53 -15.89 -38.19 14.92
CA ARG A 53 -16.56 -39.46 15.34
C ARG A 53 -17.13 -40.23 14.17
N TRP A 54 -17.55 -39.60 13.09
CA TRP A 54 -18.08 -40.22 11.87
C TRP A 54 -17.17 -39.98 10.67
N PRO A 55 -15.98 -40.57 10.62
CA PRO A 55 -14.97 -40.28 9.64
C PRO A 55 -15.22 -40.81 8.21
N ARG A 56 -16.37 -41.49 7.97
CA ARG A 56 -16.67 -42.16 6.68
C ARG A 56 -17.76 -41.43 5.91
N GLY A 57 -17.43 -40.99 4.68
CA GLY A 57 -18.39 -40.39 3.72
C GLY A 57 -18.01 -38.95 3.29
N GLY A 58 -18.48 -38.54 2.11
CA GLY A 58 -18.27 -37.19 1.57
C GLY A 58 -18.86 -36.09 2.47
N LEU A 59 -19.95 -36.35 3.14
CA LEU A 59 -20.60 -35.43 4.08
C LEU A 59 -19.69 -35.03 5.25
N SER A 60 -18.96 -36.01 5.82
CA SER A 60 -17.99 -35.74 6.89
C SER A 60 -16.88 -34.76 6.47
N LEU A 61 -16.48 -34.79 5.20
CA LEU A 61 -15.47 -33.89 4.64
C LEU A 61 -16.01 -32.46 4.54
N VAL A 62 -17.26 -32.30 4.10
CA VAL A 62 -17.91 -30.98 4.03
C VAL A 62 -18.11 -30.39 5.42
N VAL A 63 -18.59 -31.22 6.35
CA VAL A 63 -18.77 -30.84 7.78
C VAL A 63 -17.43 -30.38 8.39
N LEU A 64 -16.33 -31.07 8.08
CA LEU A 64 -14.98 -30.71 8.52
C LEU A 64 -14.51 -29.34 7.95
N ALA A 65 -14.77 -29.08 6.66
CA ALA A 65 -14.45 -27.80 6.05
C ALA A 65 -15.24 -26.65 6.66
N VAL A 66 -16.55 -26.86 6.88
CA VAL A 66 -17.42 -25.86 7.55
C VAL A 66 -16.97 -25.59 8.98
N ALA A 67 -16.63 -26.64 9.73
CA ALA A 67 -16.09 -26.54 11.09
C ALA A 67 -14.80 -25.69 11.12
N ALA A 68 -13.85 -26.02 10.24
CA ALA A 68 -12.60 -25.26 10.12
C ALA A 68 -12.84 -23.80 9.75
N GLY A 69 -13.76 -23.52 8.83
CA GLY A 69 -14.13 -22.16 8.43
C GLY A 69 -14.76 -21.36 9.57
N SER A 70 -15.69 -21.98 10.31
CA SER A 70 -16.32 -21.33 11.48
C SER A 70 -15.29 -21.00 12.57
N LEU A 71 -14.40 -21.93 12.87
CA LEU A 71 -13.34 -21.71 13.87
C LEU A 71 -12.32 -20.66 13.42
N ALA A 72 -11.95 -20.63 12.13
CA ALA A 72 -11.08 -19.62 11.57
C ALA A 72 -11.71 -18.22 11.63
N PHE A 73 -13.01 -18.12 11.30
CA PHE A 73 -13.76 -16.87 11.41
C PHE A 73 -13.76 -16.32 12.84
N VAL A 74 -14.06 -17.19 13.81
CA VAL A 74 -14.07 -16.81 15.25
C VAL A 74 -12.67 -16.42 15.73
N ALA A 75 -11.64 -17.21 15.38
CA ALA A 75 -10.27 -16.92 15.79
C ALA A 75 -9.78 -15.58 15.23
N THR A 76 -10.08 -15.29 13.97
CA THR A 76 -9.74 -14.01 13.33
C THR A 76 -10.50 -12.85 13.97
N SER A 77 -11.80 -13.02 14.24
CA SER A 77 -12.62 -12.00 14.93
C SER A 77 -12.10 -11.71 16.34
N GLY A 78 -11.72 -12.73 17.09
CA GLY A 78 -11.17 -12.59 18.45
C GLY A 78 -9.86 -11.79 18.44
N ARG A 79 -8.97 -12.07 17.51
CA ARG A 79 -7.72 -11.29 17.35
C ARG A 79 -7.98 -9.85 16.93
N ALA A 80 -8.92 -9.64 16.02
CA ALA A 80 -9.32 -8.31 15.62
C ALA A 80 -9.89 -7.51 16.80
N ALA A 81 -10.74 -8.14 17.62
CA ALA A 81 -11.31 -7.52 18.83
C ALA A 81 -10.22 -7.12 19.84
N LEU A 82 -9.22 -7.99 20.05
CA LEU A 82 -8.10 -7.67 20.95
C LEU A 82 -7.29 -6.46 20.43
N ARG A 83 -7.02 -6.37 19.10
CA ARG A 83 -6.31 -5.21 18.54
C ARG A 83 -7.13 -3.92 18.61
N LEU A 84 -8.44 -3.98 18.41
CA LEU A 84 -9.34 -2.81 18.53
C LEU A 84 -9.52 -2.36 19.99
N ALA A 85 -9.34 -3.25 20.95
CA ALA A 85 -9.39 -2.89 22.37
C ALA A 85 -8.24 -1.95 22.79
N ASP A 86 -7.16 -1.93 22.02
CA ASP A 86 -6.00 -1.06 22.23
C ASP A 86 -6.17 0.34 21.59
N ASP A 87 -7.35 0.70 21.08
CA ASP A 87 -7.58 2.00 20.44
C ASP A 87 -7.36 3.18 21.39
N LEU A 88 -6.82 4.28 20.85
CA LEU A 88 -6.73 5.52 21.59
C LEU A 88 -8.12 6.03 21.95
N LEU A 89 -8.33 6.34 23.23
CA LEU A 89 -9.59 6.91 23.69
C LEU A 89 -9.88 8.23 22.98
N PRO A 90 -11.10 8.44 22.45
CA PRO A 90 -11.46 9.67 21.73
C PRO A 90 -11.23 10.97 22.54
N ALA A 91 -11.37 10.91 23.87
CA ALA A 91 -11.12 12.03 24.77
C ALA A 91 -9.64 12.47 24.83
N LEU A 92 -8.71 11.58 24.53
CA LEU A 92 -7.27 11.86 24.53
C LEU A 92 -6.77 12.32 23.16
N GLU A 93 -7.60 12.16 22.14
CA GLU A 93 -7.23 12.51 20.78
C GLU A 93 -7.07 14.02 20.59
N GLY A 94 -5.91 14.44 20.07
CA GLY A 94 -5.57 15.85 19.91
C GLY A 94 -5.16 16.58 21.18
N GLN A 95 -5.11 15.88 22.32
CA GLN A 95 -4.61 16.41 23.59
C GLN A 95 -3.09 16.31 23.67
N ASP A 96 -2.48 17.22 24.44
CA ASP A 96 -1.04 17.17 24.73
C ASP A 96 -0.82 16.18 25.89
N LEU A 97 -0.12 15.08 25.62
CA LEU A 97 0.17 13.98 26.55
C LEU A 97 1.67 13.91 26.79
N ILE A 98 2.07 13.47 27.98
CA ILE A 98 3.44 13.10 28.26
C ILE A 98 3.52 11.59 28.28
N VAL A 99 4.27 11.00 27.35
CA VAL A 99 4.40 9.54 27.21
C VAL A 99 5.85 9.13 27.46
N THR A 100 6.01 8.10 28.28
CA THR A 100 7.30 7.43 28.49
C THR A 100 7.26 6.10 27.73
N GLY A 101 8.32 5.79 27.01
CA GLY A 101 8.41 4.55 26.22
C GLY A 101 9.80 4.33 25.65
N VAL A 102 9.94 3.19 24.97
CA VAL A 102 11.19 2.76 24.31
C VAL A 102 10.99 2.81 22.80
N VAL A 103 11.97 3.32 22.08
CA VAL A 103 11.99 3.29 20.61
C VAL A 103 12.07 1.83 20.15
N ASP A 104 11.02 1.36 19.49
CA ASP A 104 10.78 -0.05 19.19
C ASP A 104 11.53 -0.54 17.96
N GLU A 105 11.47 0.21 16.88
CA GLU A 105 12.08 -0.10 15.59
C GLU A 105 13.18 0.90 15.24
N MET A 106 13.99 0.59 14.21
CA MET A 106 14.94 1.55 13.66
C MET A 106 14.23 2.83 13.22
N PRO A 107 14.66 4.01 13.73
CA PRO A 107 14.12 5.27 13.25
C PRO A 107 14.43 5.51 11.77
N ARG A 108 13.48 6.13 11.05
CA ARG A 108 13.61 6.50 9.65
C ARG A 108 13.76 8.01 9.55
N SER A 109 14.97 8.46 9.29
CA SER A 109 15.28 9.88 9.16
C SER A 109 15.13 10.32 7.71
N SER A 110 14.59 11.53 7.52
CA SER A 110 14.48 12.24 6.25
C SER A 110 14.87 13.70 6.44
N LEU A 111 14.90 14.49 5.37
CA LEU A 111 15.14 15.93 5.44
C LEU A 111 14.07 16.66 6.27
N ASP A 112 12.84 16.16 6.28
CA ASP A 112 11.69 16.76 6.97
C ASP A 112 11.60 16.37 8.46
N GLY A 113 12.36 15.34 8.90
CA GLY A 113 12.36 14.86 10.28
C GLY A 113 12.55 13.36 10.40
N THR A 114 12.26 12.82 11.57
CA THR A 114 12.42 11.39 11.88
C THR A 114 11.10 10.75 12.25
N ARG A 115 10.80 9.61 11.64
CA ARG A 115 9.65 8.76 11.99
C ARG A 115 10.13 7.53 12.73
N PHE A 116 9.41 7.15 13.79
CA PHE A 116 9.76 6.00 14.62
C PHE A 116 8.52 5.40 15.29
N VAL A 117 8.65 4.17 15.75
CA VAL A 117 7.64 3.49 16.57
C VAL A 117 8.10 3.53 18.03
N LEU A 118 7.20 3.90 18.92
CA LEU A 118 7.44 3.93 20.36
C LEU A 118 6.62 2.85 21.05
N ALA A 119 7.27 1.93 21.75
CA ALA A 119 6.61 1.00 22.67
C ALA A 119 6.37 1.73 24.00
N THR A 120 5.10 1.91 24.37
CA THR A 120 4.69 2.72 25.52
C THR A 120 4.87 1.96 26.82
N GLU A 121 5.37 2.65 27.85
CA GLU A 121 5.45 2.15 29.22
C GLU A 121 4.45 2.85 30.16
N GLY A 122 4.11 4.10 29.87
CA GLY A 122 3.13 4.87 30.60
C GLY A 122 2.89 6.24 29.98
N ALA A 123 1.73 6.79 30.27
CA ALA A 123 1.34 8.11 29.79
C ALA A 123 0.62 8.90 30.88
N THR A 124 0.73 10.23 30.81
CA THR A 124 0.00 11.15 31.69
C THR A 124 -0.67 12.26 30.88
N TRP A 125 -1.87 12.62 31.32
CA TRP A 125 -2.62 13.76 30.83
C TRP A 125 -2.96 14.68 31.99
N ARG A 126 -2.52 15.94 31.93
CA ARG A 126 -2.71 16.93 33.02
C ARG A 126 -2.23 16.39 34.38
N GLY A 127 -1.11 15.61 34.38
CA GLY A 127 -0.54 15.01 35.58
C GLY A 127 -1.23 13.72 36.08
N GLN A 128 -2.34 13.29 35.47
CA GLN A 128 -3.02 12.05 35.83
C GLN A 128 -2.60 10.91 34.87
N PRO A 129 -2.38 9.69 35.37
CA PRO A 129 -2.07 8.55 34.54
C PRO A 129 -3.23 8.20 33.62
N VAL A 130 -2.94 7.92 32.35
CA VAL A 130 -3.93 7.54 31.32
C VAL A 130 -3.42 6.36 30.49
N GLY A 131 -4.38 5.54 30.00
CA GLY A 131 -4.08 4.45 29.07
C GLY A 131 -3.91 4.98 27.65
N VAL A 132 -2.84 4.54 26.98
CA VAL A 132 -2.58 4.78 25.56
C VAL A 132 -2.23 3.45 24.88
N PRO A 133 -2.37 3.32 23.55
CA PRO A 133 -1.99 2.11 22.84
C PRO A 133 -0.55 1.68 23.11
N PRO A 134 -0.26 0.37 23.09
CA PRO A 134 1.06 -0.16 23.39
C PRO A 134 2.13 0.24 22.38
N LEU A 135 1.74 0.47 21.11
CA LEU A 135 2.60 0.92 20.04
C LEU A 135 2.06 2.21 19.42
N LEU A 136 2.94 3.20 19.28
CA LEU A 136 2.64 4.51 18.69
C LEU A 136 3.53 4.77 17.49
N SER A 137 2.93 5.16 16.34
CA SER A 137 3.68 5.66 15.18
C SER A 137 3.86 7.17 15.27
N LEU A 138 5.10 7.62 15.46
CA LEU A 138 5.42 9.00 15.78
C LEU A 138 6.25 9.67 14.70
N GLY A 139 5.95 10.94 14.42
CA GLY A 139 6.80 11.85 13.66
C GLY A 139 7.47 12.86 14.60
N TRP A 140 8.76 13.10 14.40
CA TRP A 140 9.47 14.19 15.03
C TRP A 140 10.02 15.08 13.92
N TYR A 141 9.33 16.17 13.64
CA TYR A 141 9.59 17.01 12.48
C TYR A 141 10.58 18.12 12.82
N ARG A 142 11.40 18.51 11.84
CA ARG A 142 12.17 19.75 11.85
C ARG A 142 11.23 20.87 11.47
N GLY A 143 11.17 21.95 12.27
CA GLY A 143 10.28 23.07 11.97
C GLY A 143 10.54 23.65 10.57
N ALA A 144 9.51 23.84 9.78
CA ALA A 144 9.55 24.83 8.71
C ALA A 144 9.50 26.23 9.36
N ASP A 145 10.03 27.24 8.70
CA ASP A 145 10.44 28.56 9.19
C ASP A 145 9.53 29.30 10.20
N ASP A 146 8.27 28.91 10.35
CA ASP A 146 7.33 29.51 11.31
C ASP A 146 7.09 28.68 12.60
N ASP A 147 7.54 27.42 12.69
CA ASP A 147 7.38 26.53 13.84
C ASP A 147 8.75 26.20 14.50
N ALA A 148 9.60 27.21 14.69
CA ALA A 148 10.87 27.10 15.45
C ALA A 148 10.65 26.61 16.90
N LEU A 149 9.41 26.46 17.34
CA LEU A 149 8.98 25.89 18.62
C LEU A 149 9.00 24.34 18.64
N LEU A 150 9.09 23.68 17.50
CA LEU A 150 9.27 22.23 17.44
C LEU A 150 10.78 21.98 17.41
N GLY A 151 11.41 21.85 18.56
CA GLY A 151 12.79 21.36 18.65
C GLY A 151 12.94 20.12 17.77
N GLY A 152 13.79 20.19 16.73
CA GLY A 152 13.99 19.08 15.77
C GLY A 152 14.42 17.79 16.48
N PRO A 153 14.32 16.63 15.79
CA PRO A 153 14.76 15.38 16.36
C PRO A 153 16.26 15.48 16.71
N PRO A 154 16.69 14.83 17.83
CA PRO A 154 18.11 14.72 18.12
C PRO A 154 18.78 13.98 16.95
N GLU A 155 20.02 14.34 16.64
CA GLU A 155 20.77 13.71 15.56
C GLU A 155 20.91 12.18 15.72
N GLU A 156 20.75 11.67 16.96
CA GLU A 156 20.95 10.27 17.32
C GLU A 156 19.74 9.61 17.97
N LEU A 157 18.57 9.70 17.36
CA LEU A 157 17.45 8.86 17.81
C LEU A 157 17.72 7.39 17.40
N ARG A 158 17.85 6.49 18.40
CA ARG A 158 18.20 5.09 18.16
C ARG A 158 17.20 4.10 18.76
N ALA A 159 17.08 2.92 18.13
CA ALA A 159 16.31 1.81 18.67
C ALA A 159 16.80 1.41 20.07
N GLY A 160 15.88 1.10 20.96
CA GLY A 160 16.18 0.74 22.36
C GLY A 160 16.41 1.93 23.28
N GLN A 161 16.37 3.17 22.81
CA GLN A 161 16.41 4.35 23.67
C GLN A 161 15.08 4.56 24.38
N ARG A 162 15.14 4.85 25.65
CA ARG A 162 13.99 5.20 26.49
C ARG A 162 13.85 6.70 26.58
N TRP A 163 12.67 7.19 26.20
CA TRP A 163 12.37 8.61 26.12
C TRP A 163 11.11 8.98 26.89
N ARG A 164 11.08 10.21 27.42
CA ARG A 164 9.88 10.89 27.87
C ARG A 164 9.56 12.00 26.88
N LEU A 165 8.43 11.87 26.20
CA LEU A 165 8.07 12.70 25.06
C LEU A 165 6.74 13.41 25.27
N PRO A 166 6.67 14.73 25.07
CA PRO A 166 5.38 15.40 24.90
C PRO A 166 4.84 15.09 23.51
N LEU A 167 3.68 14.46 23.45
CA LEU A 167 3.07 13.95 22.23
C LEU A 167 1.66 14.51 22.03
N ARG A 168 1.29 14.74 20.78
CA ARG A 168 -0.11 14.91 20.38
C ARG A 168 -0.52 13.72 19.53
N LEU A 169 -1.42 12.90 20.07
CA LEU A 169 -1.86 11.66 19.46
C LEU A 169 -3.20 11.82 18.75
N ARG A 170 -3.43 10.96 17.76
CA ARG A 170 -4.70 10.80 17.05
C ARG A 170 -4.91 9.32 16.70
N GLN A 171 -6.17 8.94 16.56
CA GLN A 171 -6.53 7.61 16.06
C GLN A 171 -5.98 7.40 14.63
N PRO A 172 -5.73 6.14 14.23
CA PRO A 172 -5.38 5.86 12.84
C PRO A 172 -6.44 6.38 11.88
N HIS A 173 -6.03 7.24 10.97
CA HIS A 173 -6.89 7.80 9.94
C HIS A 173 -6.04 8.06 8.69
N GLY A 174 -6.41 7.44 7.58
CA GLY A 174 -5.75 7.58 6.29
C GLY A 174 -6.66 8.20 5.24
N SER A 175 -6.08 8.71 4.16
CA SER A 175 -6.85 9.05 2.96
C SER A 175 -7.43 7.76 2.38
N PHE A 176 -8.73 7.77 2.11
CA PHE A 176 -9.46 6.59 1.67
C PHE A 176 -10.04 6.79 0.27
N ASN A 177 -9.37 6.20 -0.72
CA ASN A 177 -9.71 6.34 -2.13
C ASN A 177 -9.86 4.97 -2.79
N PRO A 178 -10.68 4.83 -3.85
CA PRO A 178 -10.72 3.61 -4.64
C PRO A 178 -9.32 3.23 -5.13
N HIS A 179 -8.94 1.96 -4.96
CA HIS A 179 -7.63 1.42 -5.36
C HIS A 179 -6.42 2.13 -4.72
N GLY A 180 -6.63 2.95 -3.69
CA GLY A 180 -5.59 3.62 -2.92
C GLY A 180 -4.91 2.69 -1.91
N PHE A 181 -3.80 3.15 -1.34
CA PHE A 181 -3.14 2.47 -0.23
C PHE A 181 -3.95 2.62 1.07
N ASP A 182 -4.34 1.51 1.68
CA ASP A 182 -5.05 1.48 2.96
C ASP A 182 -4.06 1.61 4.13
N LEU A 183 -3.83 2.86 4.56
CA LEU A 183 -2.97 3.16 5.70
C LEU A 183 -3.53 2.60 7.02
N GLU A 184 -4.86 2.58 7.18
CA GLU A 184 -5.51 2.13 8.40
C GLU A 184 -5.34 0.61 8.56
N LEU A 185 -5.47 -0.16 7.46
CA LEU A 185 -5.12 -1.58 7.43
C LEU A 185 -3.65 -1.80 7.78
N TRP A 186 -2.75 -1.05 7.15
CA TRP A 186 -1.31 -1.20 7.38
C TRP A 186 -0.92 -0.96 8.85
N LEU A 187 -1.46 0.08 9.49
CA LEU A 187 -1.26 0.35 10.91
C LEU A 187 -1.88 -0.75 11.79
N PHE A 188 -3.08 -1.19 11.40
CA PHE A 188 -3.77 -2.28 12.10
C PHE A 188 -2.99 -3.59 12.07
N GLU A 189 -2.41 -3.97 10.92
CA GLU A 189 -1.55 -5.15 10.78
C GLU A 189 -0.31 -5.07 11.68
N GLN A 190 0.26 -3.88 11.85
CA GLN A 190 1.41 -3.64 12.73
C GLN A 190 1.03 -3.56 14.22
N GLY A 191 -0.25 -3.60 14.56
CA GLY A 191 -0.72 -3.41 15.94
C GLY A 191 -0.60 -1.97 16.44
N ILE A 192 -0.45 -1.00 15.53
CA ILE A 192 -0.34 0.43 15.85
C ILE A 192 -1.74 1.03 15.86
N ARG A 193 -2.21 1.46 17.04
CA ARG A 193 -3.56 1.98 17.23
C ARG A 193 -3.61 3.48 17.59
N ALA A 194 -2.45 4.17 17.52
CA ALA A 194 -2.39 5.63 17.50
C ALA A 194 -1.19 6.10 16.69
N GLY A 195 -1.38 7.19 15.98
CA GLY A 195 -0.32 7.98 15.37
C GLY A 195 -0.19 9.33 16.05
N GLY A 196 0.91 10.04 15.82
CA GLY A 196 1.07 11.38 16.36
C GLY A 196 2.42 12.00 16.05
N TYR A 197 2.71 13.08 16.73
CA TYR A 197 3.98 13.78 16.58
C TYR A 197 4.49 14.32 17.92
N VAL A 198 5.81 14.50 18.00
CA VAL A 198 6.48 15.09 19.15
C VAL A 198 6.23 16.59 19.12
N ARG A 199 5.78 17.13 20.26
CA ARG A 199 5.49 18.56 20.45
C ARG A 199 6.35 19.11 21.59
N ALA A 200 7.66 19.09 21.41
CA ALA A 200 8.56 19.63 22.39
C ALA A 200 8.41 21.15 22.50
N ARG A 201 8.25 21.65 23.73
CA ARG A 201 8.22 23.08 24.08
C ARG A 201 9.26 23.35 25.13
N PRO A 202 9.72 24.60 25.31
CA PRO A 202 10.69 24.93 26.37
C PRO A 202 10.24 24.47 27.77
N GLU A 203 8.93 24.56 28.07
CA GLU A 203 8.35 24.18 29.35
C GLU A 203 8.22 22.65 29.52
N VAL A 204 8.13 21.91 28.41
CA VAL A 204 7.96 20.46 28.39
C VAL A 204 8.88 19.85 27.33
N PRO A 205 10.19 19.76 27.61
CA PRO A 205 11.14 19.22 26.64
C PRO A 205 10.98 17.72 26.46
N ALA A 206 11.40 17.22 25.29
CA ALA A 206 11.65 15.81 25.09
C ALA A 206 12.93 15.41 25.81
N VAL A 207 12.89 14.37 26.65
CA VAL A 207 14.02 13.96 27.49
C VAL A 207 14.37 12.51 27.24
N LYS A 208 15.62 12.26 26.85
CA LYS A 208 16.19 10.90 26.86
C LYS A 208 16.44 10.46 28.29
N LEU A 209 15.86 9.35 28.69
CA LEU A 209 15.96 8.82 30.05
C LEU A 209 17.11 7.81 30.19
N ALA A 210 17.26 6.91 29.21
CA ALA A 210 18.29 5.86 29.25
C ALA A 210 18.52 5.24 27.87
N ASP A 211 19.66 4.59 27.71
CA ASP A 211 19.90 3.57 26.70
C ASP A 211 19.60 2.21 27.33
N THR A 212 18.58 1.50 26.84
CA THR A 212 18.21 0.19 27.37
C THR A 212 18.94 -0.93 26.66
N VAL A 213 19.04 -2.10 27.30
CA VAL A 213 19.52 -3.34 26.67
C VAL A 213 18.42 -4.01 25.83
N GLY A 214 17.20 -3.44 25.87
CA GLY A 214 16.07 -3.90 25.06
C GLY A 214 16.31 -3.75 23.54
N ARG A 215 15.51 -4.47 22.77
CA ARG A 215 15.55 -4.43 21.29
C ARG A 215 16.92 -4.75 20.68
N PRO A 216 17.60 -5.86 21.10
CA PRO A 216 18.98 -6.14 20.66
C PRO A 216 19.08 -6.36 19.15
N VAL A 217 18.06 -6.95 18.51
CA VAL A 217 18.01 -7.17 17.05
C VAL A 217 17.95 -5.83 16.32
N GLU A 218 17.05 -4.91 16.73
CA GLU A 218 16.90 -3.59 16.08
C GLU A 218 18.15 -2.72 16.25
N ARG A 219 18.80 -2.80 17.42
CA ARG A 219 20.09 -2.12 17.66
C ARG A 219 21.20 -2.68 16.77
N LEU A 220 21.27 -4.01 16.61
CA LEU A 220 22.22 -4.64 15.69
C LEU A 220 21.95 -4.24 14.24
N ARG A 221 20.69 -4.24 13.81
CA ARG A 221 20.28 -3.76 12.48
C ARG A 221 20.69 -2.31 12.26
N GLN A 222 20.44 -1.43 13.23
CA GLN A 222 20.82 -0.02 13.12
C GLN A 222 22.33 0.15 13.04
N ALA A 223 23.10 -0.56 13.87
CA ALA A 223 24.57 -0.52 13.79
C ALA A 223 25.10 -1.02 12.43
N ALA A 224 24.50 -2.09 11.90
CA ALA A 224 24.82 -2.59 10.57
C ALA A 224 24.49 -1.58 9.46
N ARG A 225 23.32 -0.93 9.52
CA ARG A 225 22.96 0.15 8.59
C ARG A 225 23.98 1.27 8.62
N ASP A 226 24.30 1.77 9.81
CA ASP A 226 25.25 2.87 9.98
C ASP A 226 26.64 2.49 9.42
N ALA A 227 27.10 1.25 9.65
CA ALA A 227 28.35 0.75 9.09
C ALA A 227 28.35 0.68 7.54
N ILE A 228 27.25 0.22 6.93
CA ILE A 228 27.08 0.19 5.47
C ILE A 228 27.12 1.62 4.90
N MET A 229 26.35 2.54 5.49
CA MET A 229 26.27 3.93 5.03
C MET A 229 27.60 4.67 5.14
N LEU A 230 28.43 4.34 6.15
CA LEU A 230 29.77 4.90 6.31
C LEU A 230 30.80 4.30 5.35
N SER A 231 30.63 3.01 4.98
CA SER A 231 31.62 2.27 4.19
C SER A 231 31.38 2.39 2.68
N VAL A 232 30.15 2.68 2.23
CA VAL A 232 29.77 2.73 0.83
C VAL A 232 29.44 4.16 0.44
N ALA A 233 30.24 4.75 -0.43
CA ALA A 233 30.12 6.17 -0.81
C ALA A 233 28.88 6.46 -1.70
N ASP A 234 28.42 5.50 -2.50
CA ASP A 234 27.25 5.66 -3.35
C ASP A 234 25.96 5.39 -2.58
N PRO A 235 25.09 6.39 -2.36
CA PRO A 235 23.88 6.23 -1.58
C PRO A 235 22.91 5.17 -2.13
N ALA A 236 22.80 5.07 -3.47
CA ALA A 236 21.93 4.10 -4.13
C ALA A 236 22.40 2.66 -3.85
N ALA A 237 23.70 2.40 -3.96
CA ALA A 237 24.27 1.09 -3.61
C ALA A 237 24.16 0.82 -2.10
N ALA A 238 24.48 1.79 -1.26
CA ALA A 238 24.37 1.64 0.20
C ALA A 238 22.93 1.28 0.63
N GLY A 239 21.93 1.95 0.04
CA GLY A 239 20.52 1.65 0.27
C GLY A 239 20.12 0.24 -0.10
N VAL A 240 20.56 -0.25 -1.27
CA VAL A 240 20.30 -1.64 -1.70
C VAL A 240 20.98 -2.65 -0.80
N LEU A 241 22.24 -2.41 -0.41
CA LEU A 241 22.97 -3.29 0.52
C LEU A 241 22.30 -3.36 1.89
N ALA A 242 21.86 -2.23 2.45
CA ALA A 242 21.11 -2.21 3.71
C ALA A 242 19.76 -2.96 3.59
N ALA A 243 19.04 -2.79 2.48
CA ALA A 243 17.81 -3.51 2.24
C ALA A 243 18.01 -5.03 2.17
N LEU A 244 19.09 -5.51 1.55
CA LEU A 244 19.37 -6.94 1.39
C LEU A 244 20.06 -7.58 2.59
N ALA A 245 20.91 -6.85 3.33
CA ALA A 245 21.57 -7.39 4.50
C ALA A 245 20.67 -7.43 5.74
N ILE A 246 19.94 -6.35 6.01
CA ILE A 246 19.19 -6.17 7.26
C ILE A 246 17.70 -5.83 7.05
N GLY A 247 17.21 -5.83 5.82
CA GLY A 247 15.80 -5.55 5.51
C GLY A 247 15.39 -4.08 5.59
N ASP A 248 16.34 -3.14 5.63
CA ASP A 248 16.02 -1.70 5.66
C ASP A 248 15.68 -1.16 4.27
N GLN A 249 14.46 -1.42 3.83
CA GLN A 249 13.96 -0.93 2.55
C GLN A 249 13.79 0.59 2.49
N ALA A 250 13.73 1.25 3.64
CA ALA A 250 13.63 2.70 3.72
C ALA A 250 14.94 3.41 3.35
N ALA A 251 16.05 2.68 3.34
CA ALA A 251 17.35 3.17 2.90
C ALA A 251 17.46 3.34 1.38
N ILE A 252 16.59 2.69 0.59
CA ILE A 252 16.54 2.84 -0.87
C ILE A 252 15.79 4.13 -1.21
N GLU A 253 16.41 5.01 -1.99
CA GLU A 253 15.79 6.24 -2.44
C GLU A 253 14.60 5.98 -3.38
N ARG A 254 13.73 6.95 -3.50
CA ARG A 254 12.51 6.83 -4.28
C ARG A 254 12.77 6.61 -5.77
N ALA A 255 13.77 7.28 -6.32
CA ALA A 255 14.14 7.16 -7.74
C ALA A 255 14.55 5.72 -8.10
N GLU A 256 15.29 5.05 -7.23
CA GLU A 256 15.67 3.64 -7.40
C GLU A 256 14.45 2.72 -7.24
N TRP A 257 13.55 3.00 -6.28
CA TRP A 257 12.31 2.24 -6.16
C TRP A 257 11.44 2.32 -7.41
N ASP A 258 11.35 3.50 -8.02
CA ASP A 258 10.58 3.70 -9.27
C ASP A 258 11.24 2.93 -10.42
N LEU A 259 12.57 2.97 -10.54
CA LEU A 259 13.34 2.17 -11.51
C LEU A 259 13.08 0.67 -11.34
N PHE A 260 13.13 0.17 -10.09
CA PHE A 260 12.94 -1.25 -9.79
C PHE A 260 11.51 -1.72 -10.07
N ARG A 261 10.51 -0.84 -9.86
CA ARG A 261 9.11 -1.13 -10.21
C ARG A 261 8.91 -1.17 -11.72
N LEU A 262 9.44 -0.18 -12.46
CA LEU A 262 9.34 -0.11 -13.91
C LEU A 262 9.97 -1.35 -14.57
N THR A 263 11.10 -1.81 -14.07
CA THR A 263 11.81 -2.97 -14.60
C THR A 263 11.35 -4.31 -14.02
N GLY A 264 10.39 -4.31 -13.08
CA GLY A 264 9.81 -5.52 -12.50
C GLY A 264 10.70 -6.27 -11.51
N VAL A 265 11.79 -5.65 -11.03
CA VAL A 265 12.75 -6.26 -10.08
C VAL A 265 12.56 -5.81 -8.64
N ALA A 266 11.56 -4.96 -8.35
CA ALA A 266 11.32 -4.42 -7.01
C ALA A 266 11.21 -5.50 -5.92
N HIS A 267 10.69 -6.68 -6.24
CA HIS A 267 10.56 -7.80 -5.31
C HIS A 267 11.92 -8.40 -4.89
N LEU A 268 13.00 -8.15 -5.62
CA LEU A 268 14.37 -8.59 -5.29
C LEU A 268 15.05 -7.63 -4.31
N MET A 269 14.63 -6.36 -4.26
CA MET A 269 15.17 -5.33 -3.38
C MET A 269 14.58 -5.40 -1.96
N SER A 270 13.67 -6.33 -1.73
CA SER A 270 13.24 -6.77 -0.41
C SER A 270 13.79 -8.16 -0.14
N ILE A 271 14.00 -8.51 1.13
CA ILE A 271 14.41 -9.87 1.49
C ILE A 271 13.29 -10.83 1.09
N SER A 272 13.51 -11.53 -0.01
CA SER A 272 12.55 -12.44 -0.62
C SER A 272 12.61 -13.83 0.00
N GLY A 273 11.57 -14.64 -0.25
CA GLY A 273 11.58 -16.04 0.12
C GLY A 273 12.76 -16.83 -0.49
N LEU A 274 13.23 -16.42 -1.67
CA LEU A 274 14.38 -17.04 -2.33
C LEU A 274 15.68 -16.79 -1.54
N HIS A 275 15.89 -15.58 -1.04
CA HIS A 275 17.06 -15.24 -0.20
C HIS A 275 17.08 -16.06 1.09
N VAL A 276 15.95 -16.14 1.80
CA VAL A 276 15.82 -16.92 3.04
C VAL A 276 16.04 -18.43 2.77
N THR A 277 15.48 -18.95 1.68
CA THR A 277 15.64 -20.36 1.29
C THR A 277 17.08 -20.69 0.90
N MET A 278 17.72 -19.82 0.12
CA MET A 278 19.14 -19.96 -0.24
C MET A 278 20.03 -19.98 1.00
N PHE A 279 19.82 -19.04 1.92
CA PHE A 279 20.56 -18.96 3.17
C PHE A 279 20.35 -20.22 4.04
N ALA A 280 19.08 -20.69 4.15
CA ALA A 280 18.75 -21.94 4.83
C ALA A 280 19.49 -23.14 4.23
N TRP A 281 19.51 -23.24 2.89
CA TRP A 281 20.21 -24.31 2.19
C TRP A 281 21.72 -24.27 2.40
N LEU A 282 22.32 -23.09 2.29
CA LEU A 282 23.77 -22.90 2.52
C LEU A 282 24.14 -23.26 3.97
N ALA A 283 23.37 -22.75 4.94
CA ALA A 283 23.55 -23.08 6.35
C ALA A 283 23.42 -24.59 6.60
N ALA A 284 22.41 -25.23 6.03
CA ALA A 284 22.24 -26.68 6.14
C ALA A 284 23.41 -27.46 5.53
N ALA A 285 23.93 -27.01 4.39
CA ALA A 285 25.11 -27.63 3.75
C ALA A 285 26.37 -27.53 4.62
N VAL A 286 26.64 -26.33 5.18
CA VAL A 286 27.77 -26.09 6.08
C VAL A 286 27.61 -26.90 7.36
N ILE A 287 26.46 -26.82 8.04
CA ILE A 287 26.18 -27.58 9.28
C ILE A 287 26.29 -29.07 9.03
N GLY A 288 25.73 -29.56 7.94
CA GLY A 288 25.80 -30.99 7.58
C GLY A 288 27.24 -31.46 7.32
N ARG A 289 28.09 -30.61 6.76
CA ARG A 289 29.54 -30.90 6.59
C ARG A 289 30.25 -30.92 7.92
N LEU A 290 30.11 -29.87 8.73
CA LEU A 290 30.77 -29.74 10.04
C LEU A 290 30.30 -30.85 11.00
N TRP A 291 29.01 -31.18 11.00
CA TRP A 291 28.46 -32.26 11.83
C TRP A 291 29.09 -33.61 11.58
N ARG A 292 29.45 -33.90 10.32
CA ARG A 292 30.13 -35.17 9.92
C ARG A 292 31.59 -35.27 10.39
N LEU A 293 32.20 -34.15 10.81
CA LEU A 293 33.59 -34.16 11.28
C LEU A 293 33.71 -34.65 12.74
N ASN A 294 32.58 -34.78 13.46
CA ASN A 294 32.59 -35.20 14.86
C ASN A 294 31.67 -36.41 15.07
N SER A 295 32.27 -37.59 15.42
CA SER A 295 31.54 -38.82 15.65
C SER A 295 30.56 -38.75 16.82
N ARG A 296 30.84 -37.95 17.86
CA ARG A 296 29.92 -37.77 19.01
C ARG A 296 28.65 -37.07 18.57
N LEU A 297 28.77 -36.08 17.68
CA LEU A 297 27.61 -35.39 17.12
C LEU A 297 26.79 -36.33 16.23
N LEU A 298 27.42 -37.18 15.46
CA LEU A 298 26.74 -38.19 14.61
C LEU A 298 25.98 -39.21 15.44
N LEU A 299 26.48 -39.59 16.60
CA LEU A 299 25.80 -40.49 17.53
C LEU A 299 24.59 -39.82 18.21
N ALA A 300 24.70 -38.54 18.49
CA ALA A 300 23.61 -37.75 19.10
C ALA A 300 22.45 -37.45 18.14
N CYS A 301 22.76 -37.11 16.88
CA CYS A 301 21.75 -36.78 15.89
C CYS A 301 22.30 -37.07 14.46
N PRO A 302 21.53 -37.71 13.57
CA PRO A 302 21.93 -37.91 12.19
C PRO A 302 22.20 -36.58 11.47
N ALA A 303 23.34 -36.51 10.74
CA ALA A 303 23.72 -35.29 10.03
C ALA A 303 22.64 -34.67 9.12
N PRO A 304 21.79 -35.44 8.39
CA PRO A 304 20.69 -34.84 7.63
C PRO A 304 19.61 -34.20 8.48
N GLN A 305 19.39 -34.68 9.73
CA GLN A 305 18.45 -34.05 10.66
C GLN A 305 19.05 -32.78 11.22
N ALA A 306 20.28 -32.82 11.72
CA ALA A 306 21.01 -31.65 12.20
C ALA A 306 21.10 -30.55 11.14
N ALA A 307 21.38 -30.89 9.89
CA ALA A 307 21.40 -29.95 8.77
C ALA A 307 20.05 -29.28 8.52
N ARG A 308 18.94 -30.02 8.54
CA ARG A 308 17.59 -29.49 8.31
C ARG A 308 17.18 -28.53 9.43
N TRP A 309 17.33 -28.96 10.68
CA TRP A 309 16.98 -28.14 11.83
C TRP A 309 17.90 -26.93 11.96
N GLY A 310 19.21 -27.12 11.74
CA GLY A 310 20.17 -26.02 11.73
C GLY A 310 19.89 -25.00 10.61
N GLY A 311 19.54 -25.48 9.40
CA GLY A 311 19.12 -24.62 8.31
C GLY A 311 17.86 -23.82 8.65
N LEU A 312 16.86 -24.43 9.30
CA LEU A 312 15.66 -23.73 9.76
C LEU A 312 15.98 -22.67 10.82
N VAL A 313 16.80 -23.00 11.81
CA VAL A 313 17.21 -22.04 12.87
C VAL A 313 17.96 -20.86 12.26
N CYS A 314 18.91 -21.11 11.35
CA CYS A 314 19.64 -20.04 10.66
C CYS A 314 18.72 -19.19 9.77
N ALA A 315 17.75 -19.81 9.08
CA ALA A 315 16.74 -19.08 8.31
C ALA A 315 15.89 -18.17 9.20
N GLY A 316 15.47 -18.65 10.37
CA GLY A 316 14.77 -17.85 11.39
C GLY A 316 15.62 -16.70 11.91
N GLY A 317 16.91 -16.95 12.20
CA GLY A 317 17.86 -15.91 12.61
C GLY A 317 18.04 -14.83 11.54
N TYR A 318 18.20 -15.22 10.28
CA TYR A 318 18.26 -14.27 9.16
C TYR A 318 16.96 -13.49 8.99
N ALA A 319 15.81 -14.16 9.08
CA ALA A 319 14.52 -13.48 9.03
C ALA A 319 14.33 -12.46 10.16
N LEU A 320 14.81 -12.76 11.37
CA LEU A 320 14.83 -11.81 12.50
C LEU A 320 15.76 -10.62 12.21
N LEU A 321 16.98 -10.88 11.74
CA LEU A 321 17.91 -9.81 11.34
C LEU A 321 17.33 -8.96 10.20
N ALA A 322 16.51 -9.56 9.34
CA ALA A 322 15.79 -8.90 8.26
C ALA A 322 14.56 -8.07 8.72
N GLY A 323 14.32 -7.96 10.03
CA GLY A 323 13.19 -7.24 10.60
C GLY A 323 11.90 -8.04 10.60
N TRP A 324 11.96 -9.39 10.46
CA TRP A 324 10.82 -10.30 10.52
C TRP A 324 9.67 -9.92 9.57
N GLY A 325 10.01 -9.37 8.39
CA GLY A 325 9.03 -8.96 7.39
C GLY A 325 8.16 -10.14 6.89
N VAL A 326 6.95 -9.84 6.44
CA VAL A 326 5.96 -10.86 6.01
C VAL A 326 6.50 -11.86 4.97
N PRO A 327 7.30 -11.47 3.94
CA PRO A 327 7.89 -12.44 3.01
C PRO A 327 8.84 -13.43 3.66
N ALA A 328 9.65 -12.97 4.61
CA ALA A 328 10.60 -13.80 5.35
C ALA A 328 9.87 -14.76 6.31
N GLN A 329 8.88 -14.26 7.06
CA GLN A 329 8.04 -15.07 7.94
C GLN A 329 7.42 -16.24 7.19
N ARG A 330 6.76 -16.00 6.06
CA ARG A 330 6.12 -17.05 5.25
C ARG A 330 7.10 -18.12 4.85
N THR A 331 8.28 -17.73 4.41
CA THR A 331 9.31 -18.68 3.99
C THR A 331 9.83 -19.52 5.16
N VAL A 332 10.05 -18.92 6.31
CA VAL A 332 10.44 -19.65 7.53
C VAL A 332 9.35 -20.67 7.90
N TRP A 333 8.07 -20.29 7.87
CA TRP A 333 6.96 -21.22 8.13
C TRP A 333 6.89 -22.33 7.08
N MET A 334 7.08 -22.03 5.80
CA MET A 334 7.14 -23.07 4.73
C MET A 334 8.28 -24.05 4.98
N ILE A 335 9.48 -23.56 5.29
CA ILE A 335 10.64 -24.41 5.62
C ILE A 335 10.35 -25.25 6.87
N ALA A 336 9.79 -24.66 7.92
CA ALA A 336 9.45 -25.34 9.17
C ALA A 336 8.49 -26.51 8.94
N ILE A 337 7.43 -26.31 8.15
CA ILE A 337 6.46 -27.35 7.81
C ILE A 337 7.13 -28.48 7.03
N VAL A 338 7.97 -28.15 6.04
CA VAL A 338 8.73 -29.17 5.28
C VAL A 338 9.65 -29.97 6.21
N VAL A 339 10.36 -29.30 7.11
CA VAL A 339 11.27 -29.97 8.07
C VAL A 339 10.49 -30.87 9.03
N LEU A 340 9.36 -30.40 9.57
CA LEU A 340 8.50 -31.17 10.46
C LEU A 340 7.90 -32.43 9.78
N LEU A 341 7.33 -32.26 8.57
CA LEU A 341 6.74 -33.36 7.82
C LEU A 341 7.78 -34.42 7.42
N ARG A 342 8.98 -33.96 7.00
CA ARG A 342 10.07 -34.90 6.70
C ARG A 342 10.63 -35.56 7.96
N GLY A 343 10.62 -34.89 9.10
CA GLY A 343 11.02 -35.39 10.40
C GLY A 343 10.07 -36.49 10.92
N SER A 344 8.76 -36.34 10.68
CA SER A 344 7.73 -37.30 11.06
C SER A 344 7.56 -38.46 10.07
N GLY A 345 8.39 -38.55 9.02
CA GLY A 345 8.30 -39.59 7.99
C GLY A 345 7.13 -39.43 7.01
N LEU A 346 6.34 -38.37 7.15
CA LEU A 346 5.20 -38.12 6.29
C LEU A 346 5.66 -37.54 4.93
N ARG A 347 5.21 -38.16 3.85
CA ARG A 347 5.46 -37.73 2.48
C ARG A 347 4.18 -37.10 1.92
N TRP A 348 3.98 -35.82 2.18
CA TRP A 348 2.85 -35.10 1.62
C TRP A 348 3.17 -34.61 0.20
N PRO A 349 2.17 -34.60 -0.70
CA PRO A 349 2.32 -33.93 -1.99
C PRO A 349 2.50 -32.44 -1.80
N MET A 350 3.30 -31.82 -2.67
CA MET A 350 3.68 -30.41 -2.52
C MET A 350 2.46 -29.44 -2.39
N PRO A 351 1.35 -29.62 -3.12
CA PRO A 351 0.15 -28.79 -2.91
C PRO A 351 -0.38 -28.84 -1.46
N ALA A 352 -0.35 -30.01 -0.82
CA ALA A 352 -0.78 -30.14 0.59
C ALA A 352 0.19 -29.44 1.55
N VAL A 353 1.49 -29.45 1.25
CA VAL A 353 2.52 -28.72 2.02
C VAL A 353 2.30 -27.20 1.89
N LEU A 354 2.04 -26.69 0.68
CA LEU A 354 1.75 -25.28 0.45
C LEU A 354 0.50 -24.83 1.18
N LEU A 355 -0.57 -25.62 1.13
CA LEU A 355 -1.81 -25.33 1.87
C LEU A 355 -1.60 -25.36 3.38
N ALA A 356 -0.83 -26.31 3.90
CA ALA A 356 -0.49 -26.35 5.32
C ALA A 356 0.30 -25.11 5.74
N ALA A 357 1.22 -24.65 4.90
CA ALA A 357 1.97 -23.41 5.12
C ALA A 357 1.05 -22.17 5.07
N ALA A 358 0.10 -22.12 4.13
CA ALA A 358 -0.87 -21.03 4.05
C ALA A 358 -1.77 -20.98 5.30
N VAL A 359 -2.23 -22.13 5.78
CA VAL A 359 -3.00 -22.24 7.03
C VAL A 359 -2.15 -21.78 8.22
N ALA A 360 -0.91 -22.21 8.32
CA ALA A 360 -0.03 -21.79 9.42
C ALA A 360 0.20 -20.29 9.40
N VAL A 361 0.54 -19.71 8.25
CA VAL A 361 0.73 -18.26 8.11
C VAL A 361 -0.54 -17.50 8.55
N THR A 362 -1.70 -17.86 8.01
CA THR A 362 -2.98 -17.20 8.32
C THR A 362 -3.49 -17.49 9.73
N ALA A 363 -3.05 -18.58 10.35
CA ALA A 363 -3.30 -18.86 11.75
C ALA A 363 -2.52 -17.92 12.69
N PHE A 364 -1.36 -17.43 12.29
CA PHE A 364 -0.57 -16.42 13.02
C PHE A 364 -0.92 -15.00 12.61
N ASP A 365 -1.09 -14.75 11.31
CA ASP A 365 -1.43 -13.46 10.73
C ASP A 365 -2.56 -13.61 9.70
N PRO A 366 -3.83 -13.50 10.10
CA PRO A 366 -4.97 -13.64 9.18
C PRO A 366 -5.01 -12.56 8.10
N TRP A 367 -4.48 -11.35 8.37
CA TRP A 367 -4.47 -10.23 7.43
C TRP A 367 -3.48 -10.45 6.28
N ALA A 368 -2.57 -11.41 6.39
CA ALA A 368 -1.69 -11.81 5.28
C ALA A 368 -2.46 -12.11 3.98
N LEU A 369 -3.72 -12.58 4.06
CA LEU A 369 -4.58 -12.82 2.89
C LEU A 369 -4.94 -11.54 2.13
N LEU A 370 -4.85 -10.36 2.74
CA LEU A 370 -5.08 -9.07 2.08
C LEU A 370 -3.84 -8.54 1.36
N GLN A 371 -2.68 -9.15 1.60
CA GLN A 371 -1.41 -8.69 1.05
C GLN A 371 -1.11 -9.35 -0.30
N ALA A 372 -0.81 -8.53 -1.33
CA ALA A 372 -0.39 -9.01 -2.65
C ALA A 372 0.78 -10.02 -2.57
N GLY A 373 1.73 -9.75 -1.69
CA GLY A 373 2.89 -10.60 -1.49
C GLY A 373 2.56 -12.02 -1.02
N PHE A 374 1.46 -12.23 -0.28
CA PHE A 374 1.00 -13.58 0.09
C PHE A 374 0.64 -14.39 -1.16
N TRP A 375 -0.25 -13.84 -1.98
CA TRP A 375 -0.72 -14.50 -3.20
C TRP A 375 0.41 -14.73 -4.21
N LEU A 376 1.21 -13.71 -4.48
CA LEU A 376 2.34 -13.82 -5.41
C LEU A 376 3.33 -14.93 -4.98
N SER A 377 3.63 -15.04 -3.69
CA SER A 377 4.56 -16.04 -3.18
C SER A 377 4.00 -17.48 -3.29
N PHE A 378 2.77 -17.70 -2.78
CA PHE A 378 2.19 -19.04 -2.79
C PHE A 378 1.83 -19.52 -4.20
N VAL A 379 1.29 -18.63 -5.03
CA VAL A 379 0.95 -18.93 -6.42
C VAL A 379 2.21 -19.18 -7.26
N ALA A 380 3.28 -18.39 -7.07
CA ALA A 380 4.55 -18.62 -7.77
C ALA A 380 5.08 -20.04 -7.52
N VAL A 381 5.17 -20.46 -6.25
CA VAL A 381 5.63 -21.82 -5.92
C VAL A 381 4.66 -22.88 -6.44
N GLY A 382 3.35 -22.64 -6.33
CA GLY A 382 2.32 -23.53 -6.87
C GLY A 382 2.42 -23.71 -8.38
N LEU A 383 2.61 -22.64 -9.13
CA LEU A 383 2.80 -22.67 -10.60
C LEU A 383 4.08 -23.39 -11.01
N LEU A 384 5.18 -23.15 -10.30
CA LEU A 384 6.44 -23.85 -10.57
C LEU A 384 6.29 -25.36 -10.37
N VAL A 385 5.69 -25.77 -9.27
CA VAL A 385 5.40 -27.19 -8.98
C VAL A 385 4.44 -27.78 -10.02
N ALA A 386 3.37 -27.07 -10.35
CA ALA A 386 2.37 -27.53 -11.33
C ALA A 386 2.94 -27.61 -12.75
N SER A 387 3.94 -26.81 -13.09
CA SER A 387 4.56 -26.77 -14.41
C SER A 387 5.61 -27.88 -14.61
N GLU A 388 6.06 -28.56 -13.56
CA GLU A 388 7.04 -29.65 -13.70
C GLU A 388 6.44 -30.82 -14.47
N PRO A 389 7.17 -31.34 -15.52
CA PRO A 389 6.71 -32.55 -16.24
C PRO A 389 6.72 -33.77 -15.33
N ALA A 390 5.65 -34.56 -15.36
CA ALA A 390 5.49 -35.77 -14.56
C ALA A 390 6.61 -36.82 -14.72
N HIS A 391 7.47 -36.65 -15.70
CA HIS A 391 8.54 -37.59 -16.06
C HIS A 391 9.97 -37.03 -15.87
N ALA A 392 10.12 -35.82 -15.23
CA ALA A 392 11.44 -35.18 -15.10
C ALA A 392 12.42 -35.96 -14.18
N GLU A 393 11.91 -36.81 -13.28
CA GLU A 393 12.74 -37.54 -12.31
C GLU A 393 13.63 -38.68 -12.90
N ARG A 394 13.47 -39.02 -14.17
CA ARG A 394 14.15 -40.20 -14.79
C ARG A 394 15.17 -39.88 -15.88
N ALA A 395 15.38 -38.66 -16.24
CA ALA A 395 16.40 -38.29 -17.21
C ALA A 395 17.79 -38.35 -16.55
N ALA A 396 18.64 -39.27 -16.98
CA ALA A 396 20.04 -39.30 -16.54
C ALA A 396 20.70 -37.94 -16.83
N ALA A 397 21.54 -37.45 -15.90
CA ALA A 397 22.26 -36.20 -16.10
C ALA A 397 23.10 -36.31 -17.40
N PRO A 398 23.00 -35.36 -18.34
CA PRO A 398 23.71 -35.41 -19.59
C PRO A 398 25.22 -35.43 -19.38
N PRO A 399 25.97 -36.21 -20.18
CA PRO A 399 27.42 -36.25 -20.08
C PRO A 399 28.01 -34.89 -20.53
N GLY A 400 28.97 -34.38 -19.76
CA GLY A 400 29.73 -33.21 -20.07
C GLY A 400 29.17 -31.89 -19.51
N TRP A 401 30.05 -30.95 -19.24
CA TRP A 401 29.73 -29.68 -18.61
C TRP A 401 28.88 -28.75 -19.50
N ARG A 402 29.12 -28.74 -20.82
CA ARG A 402 28.35 -27.91 -21.80
C ARG A 402 26.89 -28.35 -21.88
N ALA A 403 26.65 -29.67 -21.90
CA ALA A 403 25.28 -30.20 -21.92
C ALA A 403 24.55 -29.94 -20.62
N ARG A 404 25.23 -30.01 -19.46
CA ARG A 404 24.66 -29.61 -18.14
C ARG A 404 24.37 -28.10 -18.09
N ALA A 405 25.30 -27.27 -18.58
CA ALA A 405 25.07 -25.82 -18.66
C ALA A 405 23.88 -25.45 -19.56
N GLY A 406 23.79 -26.08 -20.74
CA GLY A 406 22.64 -25.90 -21.63
C GLY A 406 21.30 -26.35 -21.02
N GLN A 407 21.31 -27.49 -20.29
CA GLN A 407 20.12 -27.95 -19.56
C GLN A 407 19.73 -27.01 -18.43
N SER A 408 20.69 -26.51 -17.65
CA SER A 408 20.45 -25.53 -16.58
C SER A 408 19.91 -24.20 -17.12
N LEU A 409 20.45 -23.71 -18.25
CA LEU A 409 19.95 -22.50 -18.90
C LEU A 409 18.50 -22.69 -19.39
N ARG A 410 18.21 -23.82 -20.06
CA ARG A 410 16.82 -24.11 -20.49
C ARG A 410 15.86 -24.23 -19.32
N ALA A 411 16.27 -24.86 -18.23
CA ALA A 411 15.47 -24.96 -17.00
C ALA A 411 15.23 -23.57 -16.38
N GLY A 412 16.27 -22.72 -16.30
CA GLY A 412 16.16 -21.34 -15.83
C GLY A 412 15.24 -20.48 -16.67
N LEU A 413 15.39 -20.52 -18.01
CA LEU A 413 14.51 -19.82 -18.94
C LEU A 413 13.05 -20.26 -18.81
N ARG A 414 12.82 -21.57 -18.68
CA ARG A 414 11.48 -22.11 -18.47
C ARG A 414 10.89 -21.64 -17.13
N THR A 415 11.65 -21.73 -16.06
CA THR A 415 11.23 -21.26 -14.72
C THR A 415 10.86 -19.77 -14.77
N GLN A 416 11.68 -18.96 -15.43
CA GLN A 416 11.43 -17.54 -15.60
C GLN A 416 10.17 -17.27 -16.44
N ALA A 417 9.98 -18.00 -17.54
CA ALA A 417 8.78 -17.88 -18.38
C ALA A 417 7.51 -18.26 -17.60
N VAL A 418 7.53 -19.38 -16.85
CA VAL A 418 6.42 -19.82 -16.01
C VAL A 418 6.09 -18.76 -14.95
N ALA A 419 7.11 -18.24 -14.28
CA ALA A 419 6.90 -17.20 -13.26
C ALA A 419 6.35 -15.91 -13.87
N THR A 420 6.94 -15.40 -14.96
CA THR A 420 6.51 -14.14 -15.60
C THR A 420 5.10 -14.25 -16.14
N ILE A 421 4.81 -15.29 -16.94
CA ILE A 421 3.48 -15.45 -17.57
C ILE A 421 2.42 -15.82 -16.53
N GLY A 422 2.73 -16.73 -15.64
CA GLY A 422 1.78 -17.23 -14.65
C GLY A 422 1.43 -16.20 -13.55
N LEU A 423 2.35 -15.29 -13.21
CA LEU A 423 2.11 -14.23 -12.23
C LEU A 423 1.61 -12.92 -12.85
N ALA A 424 1.69 -12.76 -14.17
CA ALA A 424 1.19 -11.56 -14.85
C ALA A 424 -0.28 -11.23 -14.49
N PRO A 425 -1.24 -12.19 -14.46
CA PRO A 425 -2.60 -11.92 -14.03
C PRO A 425 -2.70 -11.36 -12.60
N LEU A 426 -1.96 -11.92 -11.65
CA LEU A 426 -1.94 -11.42 -10.27
C LEU A 426 -1.31 -10.02 -10.19
N SER A 427 -0.25 -9.76 -10.96
CA SER A 427 0.35 -8.43 -11.03
C SER A 427 -0.63 -7.39 -11.57
N MET A 428 -1.44 -7.75 -12.57
CA MET A 428 -2.51 -6.88 -13.08
C MET A 428 -3.60 -6.64 -12.03
N VAL A 429 -3.99 -7.66 -11.28
CA VAL A 429 -5.02 -7.52 -10.24
C VAL A 429 -4.57 -6.59 -9.10
N PHE A 430 -3.33 -6.76 -8.63
CA PHE A 430 -2.86 -6.02 -7.45
C PHE A 430 -2.26 -4.66 -7.77
N PHE A 431 -1.62 -4.50 -8.93
CA PHE A 431 -0.84 -3.31 -9.25
C PHE A 431 -1.32 -2.57 -10.51
N GLN A 432 -2.29 -3.12 -11.26
CA GLN A 432 -2.79 -2.63 -12.53
C GLN A 432 -1.67 -2.41 -13.58
N GLN A 433 -0.53 -3.08 -13.38
CA GLN A 433 0.63 -2.96 -14.27
C GLN A 433 1.45 -4.25 -14.36
N VAL A 434 2.10 -4.43 -15.50
CA VAL A 434 3.08 -5.50 -15.72
C VAL A 434 4.29 -4.93 -16.45
N SER A 435 5.50 -5.24 -15.98
CA SER A 435 6.74 -4.86 -16.65
C SER A 435 6.99 -5.77 -17.86
N LEU A 436 7.03 -5.21 -19.07
CA LEU A 436 7.31 -5.97 -20.30
C LEU A 436 8.80 -6.32 -20.41
N VAL A 437 9.67 -5.45 -19.89
CA VAL A 437 11.12 -5.73 -19.83
C VAL A 437 11.50 -6.61 -18.64
N GLY A 438 10.55 -6.87 -17.74
CA GLY A 438 10.77 -7.62 -16.52
C GLY A 438 11.29 -9.04 -16.73
N PHE A 439 10.94 -9.70 -17.85
CA PHE A 439 11.50 -11.00 -18.19
C PHE A 439 13.01 -10.93 -18.36
N ALA A 440 13.50 -9.99 -19.19
CA ALA A 440 14.93 -9.80 -19.44
C ALA A 440 15.66 -9.30 -18.18
N ALA A 441 15.06 -8.33 -17.46
CA ALA A 441 15.63 -7.81 -16.24
C ALA A 441 15.82 -8.90 -15.18
N ASN A 442 14.80 -9.74 -14.94
CA ASN A 442 14.84 -10.79 -13.95
C ASN A 442 15.76 -11.96 -14.31
N LEU A 443 15.95 -12.22 -15.59
CA LEU A 443 16.90 -13.24 -16.06
C LEU A 443 18.33 -12.95 -15.61
N VAL A 444 18.69 -11.67 -15.51
CA VAL A 444 20.01 -11.21 -15.04
C VAL A 444 19.96 -10.88 -13.53
N ALA A 445 18.97 -10.13 -13.09
CA ALA A 445 18.91 -9.63 -11.73
C ALA A 445 18.72 -10.75 -10.69
N ILE A 446 17.88 -11.78 -10.94
CA ILE A 446 17.65 -12.85 -9.98
C ILE A 446 18.95 -13.60 -9.63
N PRO A 447 19.72 -14.14 -10.58
CA PRO A 447 20.98 -14.81 -10.24
C PRO A 447 22.01 -13.85 -9.64
N LEU A 448 22.14 -12.63 -10.16
CA LEU A 448 23.10 -11.65 -9.66
C LEU A 448 22.79 -11.25 -8.20
N VAL A 449 21.54 -10.87 -7.91
CA VAL A 449 21.14 -10.45 -6.56
C VAL A 449 21.17 -11.62 -5.61
N THR A 450 20.66 -12.79 -6.00
CA THR A 450 20.54 -13.93 -5.09
C THR A 450 21.87 -14.59 -4.82
N LEU A 451 22.73 -14.79 -5.84
CA LEU A 451 23.96 -15.59 -5.69
C LEU A 451 25.19 -14.76 -5.36
N LEU A 452 25.18 -13.44 -5.65
CA LEU A 452 26.33 -12.57 -5.42
C LEU A 452 26.01 -11.44 -4.48
N ILE A 453 25.08 -10.54 -4.81
CA ILE A 453 24.85 -9.31 -4.04
C ILE A 453 24.37 -9.64 -2.61
N ALA A 454 23.29 -10.40 -2.43
CA ALA A 454 22.77 -10.69 -1.10
C ALA A 454 23.75 -11.49 -0.20
N PRO A 455 24.49 -12.49 -0.69
CA PRO A 455 25.56 -13.13 0.08
C PRO A 455 26.72 -12.19 0.44
N LEU A 456 27.16 -11.33 -0.49
CA LEU A 456 28.23 -10.36 -0.23
C LEU A 456 27.80 -9.28 0.77
N ALA A 457 26.54 -8.78 0.65
CA ALA A 457 25.97 -7.83 1.60
C ALA A 457 25.97 -8.39 3.03
N LEU A 458 25.59 -9.67 3.21
CA LEU A 458 25.66 -10.37 4.50
C LEU A 458 27.09 -10.64 4.96
N ALA A 459 27.99 -11.09 4.07
CA ALA A 459 29.38 -11.36 4.40
C ALA A 459 30.12 -10.07 4.79
N GLY A 460 29.75 -8.94 4.21
CA GLY A 460 30.28 -7.62 4.53
C GLY A 460 30.03 -7.20 5.99
N LEU A 461 28.99 -7.73 6.64
CA LEU A 461 28.77 -7.52 8.09
C LEU A 461 29.95 -8.04 8.94
N LEU A 462 30.68 -9.06 8.44
CA LEU A 462 31.86 -9.62 9.07
C LEU A 462 33.14 -9.07 8.46
N LEU A 463 33.14 -8.75 7.17
CA LEU A 463 34.28 -8.30 6.37
C LEU A 463 33.90 -7.05 5.55
N PRO A 464 33.89 -5.84 6.15
CA PRO A 464 33.41 -4.61 5.51
C PRO A 464 34.01 -4.30 4.12
N PRO A 465 35.27 -4.64 3.79
CA PRO A 465 35.82 -4.41 2.45
C PRO A 465 35.04 -5.10 1.31
N LEU A 466 34.25 -6.16 1.58
CA LEU A 466 33.42 -6.82 0.60
C LEU A 466 32.28 -5.92 0.09
N TRP A 467 31.83 -4.95 0.89
CA TRP A 467 30.82 -3.98 0.45
C TRP A 467 31.28 -3.09 -0.70
N ALA A 468 32.59 -2.83 -0.85
CA ALA A 468 33.08 -2.07 -2.00
C ALA A 468 32.89 -2.83 -3.32
N LEU A 469 33.18 -4.15 -3.34
CA LEU A 469 32.92 -5.02 -4.47
C LEU A 469 31.42 -5.11 -4.75
N ASP A 470 30.64 -5.29 -3.71
CA ASP A 470 29.19 -5.44 -3.80
C ASP A 470 28.54 -4.16 -4.32
N ALA A 471 28.98 -2.98 -3.86
CA ALA A 471 28.52 -1.70 -4.38
C ALA A 471 28.77 -1.55 -5.89
N ALA A 472 29.92 -2.01 -6.39
CA ALA A 472 30.20 -1.99 -7.84
C ALA A 472 29.21 -2.90 -8.64
N LEU A 473 28.85 -4.07 -8.08
CA LEU A 473 27.86 -4.97 -8.68
C LEU A 473 26.46 -4.32 -8.70
N VAL A 474 26.06 -3.67 -7.61
CA VAL A 474 24.78 -2.94 -7.53
C VAL A 474 24.74 -1.79 -8.52
N GLN A 475 25.81 -0.99 -8.62
CA GLN A 475 25.91 0.10 -9.59
C GLN A 475 25.79 -0.41 -11.03
N GLY A 476 26.48 -1.52 -11.36
CA GLY A 476 26.36 -2.19 -12.66
C GLY A 476 24.92 -2.65 -12.93
N LEU A 477 24.25 -3.23 -11.94
CA LEU A 477 22.84 -3.62 -12.05
C LEU A 477 21.94 -2.40 -12.29
N ILE A 478 22.08 -1.33 -11.50
CA ILE A 478 21.29 -0.10 -11.66
C ILE A 478 21.50 0.50 -13.05
N ALA A 479 22.73 0.54 -13.57
CA ALA A 479 23.01 1.04 -14.91
C ALA A 479 22.31 0.19 -15.99
N ALA A 480 22.37 -1.13 -15.89
CA ALA A 480 21.65 -2.04 -16.79
C ALA A 480 20.13 -1.86 -16.73
N LEU A 481 19.57 -1.69 -15.54
CA LEU A 481 18.14 -1.46 -15.36
C LEU A 481 17.71 -0.10 -15.90
N ARG A 482 18.51 0.96 -15.77
CA ARG A 482 18.27 2.28 -16.39
C ARG A 482 18.24 2.18 -17.91
N ALA A 483 19.14 1.41 -18.49
CA ALA A 483 19.13 1.15 -19.94
C ALA A 483 17.87 0.38 -20.40
N LEU A 484 17.38 -0.57 -19.61
CA LEU A 484 16.12 -1.26 -19.89
C LEU A 484 14.88 -0.36 -19.67
N ALA A 485 14.93 0.53 -18.69
CA ALA A 485 13.85 1.46 -18.38
C ALA A 485 13.70 2.59 -19.42
N SER A 486 14.71 2.85 -20.28
CA SER A 486 14.62 3.86 -21.35
C SER A 486 13.72 3.43 -22.52
N VAL A 487 13.27 2.18 -22.54
CA VAL A 487 12.38 1.66 -23.60
C VAL A 487 10.97 2.26 -23.42
N PRO A 488 10.35 2.86 -24.47
CA PRO A 488 9.08 3.56 -24.36
C PRO A 488 7.91 2.69 -23.84
N TRP A 489 7.94 1.39 -24.10
CA TRP A 489 6.91 0.40 -23.71
C TRP A 489 7.36 -0.49 -22.55
N VAL A 490 8.11 0.04 -21.60
CA VAL A 490 8.66 -0.70 -20.44
C VAL A 490 7.58 -1.32 -19.55
N VAL A 491 6.42 -0.72 -19.43
CA VAL A 491 5.32 -1.17 -18.60
C VAL A 491 4.01 -1.16 -19.38
N TRP A 492 3.22 -2.23 -19.23
CA TRP A 492 1.83 -2.29 -19.62
C TRP A 492 0.94 -1.94 -18.43
N ASN A 493 0.13 -0.88 -18.56
CA ASN A 493 -0.86 -0.48 -17.57
C ASN A 493 -2.26 -0.81 -18.09
N ALA A 494 -3.15 -1.26 -17.21
CA ALA A 494 -4.56 -1.47 -17.54
C ALA A 494 -5.46 -1.00 -16.39
N ALA A 495 -6.70 -0.69 -16.70
CA ALA A 495 -7.71 -0.38 -15.71
C ALA A 495 -7.93 -1.53 -14.72
N ALA A 496 -8.52 -1.22 -13.58
CA ALA A 496 -8.98 -2.24 -12.64
C ALA A 496 -10.07 -3.10 -13.29
N ALA A 497 -9.80 -4.39 -13.38
CA ALA A 497 -10.67 -5.33 -14.07
C ALA A 497 -11.88 -5.74 -13.21
N PRO A 498 -13.06 -5.93 -13.78
CA PRO A 498 -14.20 -6.47 -13.06
C PRO A 498 -13.95 -7.91 -12.61
N PRO A 499 -14.66 -8.41 -11.55
CA PRO A 499 -14.36 -9.72 -10.94
C PRO A 499 -14.39 -10.90 -11.92
N TRP A 500 -15.29 -10.90 -12.91
CA TRP A 500 -15.34 -11.95 -13.93
C TRP A 500 -14.09 -11.95 -14.82
N ALA A 501 -13.57 -10.78 -15.19
CA ALA A 501 -12.34 -10.68 -15.99
C ALA A 501 -11.10 -11.11 -15.19
N VAL A 502 -11.08 -10.80 -13.89
CA VAL A 502 -10.07 -11.33 -12.95
C VAL A 502 -10.10 -12.85 -12.94
N ALA A 503 -11.29 -13.47 -12.77
CA ALA A 503 -11.41 -14.93 -12.76
C ALA A 503 -10.95 -15.56 -14.09
N CYS A 504 -11.36 -15.00 -15.22
CA CYS A 504 -10.91 -15.43 -16.55
C CYS A 504 -9.39 -15.30 -16.70
N GLY A 505 -8.82 -14.16 -16.31
CA GLY A 505 -7.39 -13.89 -16.42
C GLY A 505 -6.54 -14.85 -15.56
N LEU A 506 -6.96 -15.13 -14.32
CA LEU A 506 -6.30 -16.09 -13.44
C LEU A 506 -6.33 -17.52 -14.01
N LEU A 507 -7.49 -17.94 -14.55
CA LEU A 507 -7.61 -19.23 -15.23
C LEU A 507 -6.73 -19.28 -16.48
N GLY A 508 -6.71 -18.22 -17.28
CA GLY A 508 -5.87 -18.09 -18.46
C GLY A 508 -4.37 -18.20 -18.13
N GLY A 509 -3.92 -17.49 -17.09
CA GLY A 509 -2.53 -17.56 -16.61
C GLY A 509 -2.16 -18.95 -16.15
N PHE A 510 -3.05 -19.66 -15.44
CA PHE A 510 -2.83 -21.06 -15.07
C PHE A 510 -2.73 -21.98 -16.29
N LEU A 511 -3.66 -21.88 -17.25
CA LEU A 511 -3.64 -22.69 -18.49
C LEU A 511 -2.39 -22.44 -19.31
N ALA A 512 -1.88 -21.21 -19.35
CA ALA A 512 -0.68 -20.87 -20.12
C ALA A 512 0.55 -21.64 -19.67
N VAL A 513 0.68 -21.93 -18.37
CA VAL A 513 1.87 -22.55 -17.77
C VAL A 513 1.69 -24.02 -17.41
N ALA A 514 0.46 -24.49 -17.29
CA ALA A 514 0.15 -25.89 -16.96
C ALA A 514 0.69 -26.84 -18.04
N PRO A 515 1.12 -28.08 -17.67
CA PRO A 515 1.61 -29.10 -18.61
C PRO A 515 0.47 -29.78 -19.37
N LEU A 516 -0.31 -28.97 -20.08
CA LEU A 516 -1.48 -29.35 -20.86
C LEU A 516 -1.16 -29.39 -22.36
N PRO A 517 -1.96 -30.12 -23.17
CA PRO A 517 -1.89 -30.07 -24.64
C PRO A 517 -2.02 -28.60 -25.13
N TRP A 518 -1.35 -28.29 -26.23
CA TRP A 518 -1.30 -26.93 -26.76
C TRP A 518 -2.70 -26.35 -27.10
N GLN A 519 -3.64 -27.25 -27.50
CA GLN A 519 -5.04 -26.85 -27.78
C GLN A 519 -5.74 -26.23 -26.57
N LEU A 520 -5.51 -26.78 -25.35
CA LEU A 520 -6.04 -26.23 -24.11
C LEU A 520 -5.29 -24.96 -23.70
N ARG A 521 -3.96 -24.93 -23.89
CA ARG A 521 -3.13 -23.77 -23.61
C ARG A 521 -3.44 -22.59 -24.54
N ALA A 522 -3.93 -22.85 -25.75
CA ALA A 522 -4.35 -21.79 -26.67
C ALA A 522 -5.50 -20.92 -26.12
N TRP A 523 -6.35 -21.48 -25.24
CA TRP A 523 -7.38 -20.71 -24.53
C TRP A 523 -6.85 -19.69 -23.51
N ALA A 524 -5.57 -19.78 -23.14
CA ALA A 524 -4.96 -18.86 -22.20
C ALA A 524 -5.07 -17.39 -22.66
N LEU A 525 -4.76 -17.13 -23.93
CA LEU A 525 -4.76 -15.76 -24.46
C LEU A 525 -6.17 -15.13 -24.44
N PRO A 526 -7.22 -15.74 -25.04
CA PRO A 526 -8.56 -15.15 -24.99
C PRO A 526 -9.10 -14.98 -23.57
N LEU A 527 -8.75 -15.89 -22.64
CA LEU A 527 -9.14 -15.75 -21.24
C LEU A 527 -8.38 -14.62 -20.51
N MET A 528 -7.16 -14.32 -20.89
CA MET A 528 -6.40 -13.23 -20.30
C MET A 528 -6.77 -11.84 -20.87
N LEU A 529 -7.28 -11.77 -22.09
CA LEU A 529 -7.59 -10.51 -22.76
C LEU A 529 -8.47 -9.56 -21.92
N PRO A 530 -9.61 -9.99 -21.32
CA PRO A 530 -10.42 -9.09 -20.51
C PRO A 530 -9.73 -8.52 -19.27
N LEU A 531 -8.68 -9.19 -18.77
CA LEU A 531 -7.86 -8.69 -17.67
C LEU A 531 -6.76 -7.74 -18.16
N LEU A 532 -6.17 -8.01 -19.32
CA LEU A 532 -5.12 -7.19 -19.92
C LEU A 532 -5.67 -5.89 -20.55
N ALA A 533 -6.89 -5.93 -21.04
CA ALA A 533 -7.61 -4.78 -21.61
C ALA A 533 -9.06 -4.78 -21.07
N PRO A 534 -9.28 -4.40 -19.81
CA PRO A 534 -10.60 -4.39 -19.20
C PRO A 534 -11.55 -3.44 -19.93
N PRO A 535 -12.83 -3.80 -20.05
CA PRO A 535 -13.81 -2.88 -20.58
C PRO A 535 -14.02 -1.69 -19.63
N VAL A 536 -13.67 -0.51 -20.06
CA VAL A 536 -13.96 0.74 -19.35
C VAL A 536 -15.26 1.30 -19.90
N GLN A 537 -16.19 1.66 -19.02
CA GLN A 537 -17.45 2.28 -19.42
C GLN A 537 -17.36 3.78 -19.18
N PRO A 538 -17.21 4.60 -20.24
CA PRO A 538 -17.22 6.04 -20.08
C PRO A 538 -18.65 6.53 -19.78
N PRO A 539 -18.80 7.73 -19.17
CA PRO A 539 -20.09 8.38 -19.03
C PRO A 539 -20.83 8.51 -20.36
N PRO A 540 -22.17 8.39 -20.37
CA PRO A 540 -22.95 8.67 -21.58
C PRO A 540 -22.74 10.13 -22.08
N PRO A 541 -22.87 10.40 -23.39
CA PRO A 541 -22.80 11.76 -23.90
C PRO A 541 -23.81 12.69 -23.19
N GLY A 542 -23.40 13.91 -22.90
CA GLY A 542 -24.19 14.89 -22.13
C GLY A 542 -24.14 14.69 -20.61
N GLN A 543 -23.45 13.66 -20.12
CA GLN A 543 -23.28 13.39 -18.72
C GLN A 543 -21.81 13.38 -18.34
N PHE A 544 -21.52 13.55 -17.05
CA PHE A 544 -20.17 13.46 -16.51
C PHE A 544 -20.18 12.71 -15.17
N GLU A 545 -19.04 12.16 -14.83
CA GLU A 545 -18.75 11.62 -13.52
C GLU A 545 -17.79 12.56 -12.81
N MET A 546 -17.99 12.78 -11.50
CA MET A 546 -17.09 13.56 -10.64
C MET A 546 -16.57 12.69 -9.50
N VAL A 547 -15.26 12.75 -9.25
CA VAL A 547 -14.64 12.14 -8.07
C VAL A 547 -13.89 13.24 -7.31
N ALA A 548 -14.37 13.58 -6.11
CA ALA A 548 -13.63 14.39 -5.16
C ALA A 548 -12.75 13.45 -4.32
N ALA A 549 -11.46 13.44 -4.61
CA ALA A 549 -10.52 12.52 -3.98
C ALA A 549 -10.26 12.89 -2.51
N ASP A 550 -10.04 11.90 -1.66
CA ASP A 550 -9.56 12.13 -0.29
C ASP A 550 -8.04 12.29 -0.30
N ILE A 551 -7.60 13.51 -0.26
CA ILE A 551 -6.19 13.90 -0.26
C ILE A 551 -5.72 14.48 1.07
N GLY A 552 -6.57 14.42 2.11
CA GLY A 552 -6.38 15.18 3.34
C GLY A 552 -6.72 16.66 3.15
N GLN A 553 -5.86 17.56 3.62
CA GLN A 553 -6.05 19.00 3.42
C GLN A 553 -5.63 19.40 2.01
N GLY A 554 -6.51 20.05 1.25
CA GLY A 554 -6.28 20.52 -0.11
C GLY A 554 -7.39 20.11 -1.07
N THR A 555 -7.23 20.39 -2.36
CA THR A 555 -8.22 20.11 -3.40
C THR A 555 -7.66 19.21 -4.51
N ALA A 556 -8.43 18.19 -4.90
CA ALA A 556 -8.22 17.40 -6.11
C ALA A 556 -9.55 16.76 -6.55
N VAL A 557 -10.01 17.13 -7.73
CA VAL A 557 -11.28 16.64 -8.30
C VAL A 557 -11.04 16.15 -9.72
N LEU A 558 -11.58 14.97 -10.04
CA LEU A 558 -11.61 14.40 -11.38
C LEU A 558 -13.00 14.62 -11.97
N LEU A 559 -13.06 15.10 -13.22
CA LEU A 559 -14.28 15.24 -14.01
C LEU A 559 -14.10 14.47 -15.31
N ARG A 560 -14.84 13.40 -15.48
CA ARG A 560 -14.79 12.52 -16.66
C ARG A 560 -16.07 12.66 -17.48
N THR A 561 -15.94 13.05 -18.74
CA THR A 561 -17.00 12.98 -19.75
C THR A 561 -16.83 11.71 -20.61
N HIS A 562 -17.56 11.57 -21.71
CA HIS A 562 -17.43 10.40 -22.57
C HIS A 562 -16.01 10.21 -23.12
N GLY A 563 -15.41 11.24 -23.65
CA GLY A 563 -14.11 11.21 -24.33
C GLY A 563 -12.97 11.95 -23.63
N HIS A 564 -13.28 12.78 -22.60
CA HIS A 564 -12.32 13.71 -22.00
C HIS A 564 -12.23 13.62 -20.47
N LEU A 565 -11.05 13.91 -19.94
CA LEU A 565 -10.78 13.98 -18.52
C LEU A 565 -10.22 15.35 -18.14
N LEU A 566 -10.87 16.01 -17.19
CA LEU A 566 -10.39 17.21 -16.51
C LEU A 566 -9.96 16.84 -15.08
N VAL A 567 -8.78 17.30 -14.67
CA VAL A 567 -8.33 17.26 -13.28
C VAL A 567 -8.31 18.69 -12.76
N TYR A 568 -9.11 18.99 -11.73
CA TYR A 568 -9.17 20.27 -11.07
C TYR A 568 -8.38 20.18 -9.77
N ASP A 569 -7.28 20.93 -9.68
CA ASP A 569 -6.25 20.86 -8.66
C ASP A 569 -5.60 19.46 -8.50
N ALA A 570 -4.46 19.40 -7.84
CA ALA A 570 -3.66 18.21 -7.73
C ALA A 570 -3.28 17.86 -6.29
N GLY A 571 -3.87 18.55 -5.33
CA GLY A 571 -3.68 18.31 -3.90
C GLY A 571 -2.31 18.69 -3.36
N PRO A 572 -2.04 18.40 -2.08
CA PRO A 572 -0.88 18.85 -1.36
C PRO A 572 0.41 18.11 -1.70
N GLN A 573 1.51 18.77 -1.40
CA GLN A 573 2.79 18.14 -1.15
C GLN A 573 2.87 17.77 0.33
N TYR A 574 2.97 16.47 0.64
CA TYR A 574 3.03 15.98 2.03
C TYR A 574 4.43 16.06 2.64
N SER A 575 5.45 15.96 1.80
CA SER A 575 6.87 16.05 2.14
C SER A 575 7.65 16.41 0.88
N ARG A 576 8.95 16.69 1.01
CA ARG A 576 9.83 16.93 -0.16
C ARG A 576 9.80 15.80 -1.18
N GLU A 577 9.55 14.56 -0.73
CA GLU A 577 9.58 13.34 -1.55
C GLU A 577 8.19 12.79 -1.87
N SER A 578 7.12 13.40 -1.38
CA SER A 578 5.79 12.80 -1.44
C SER A 578 4.68 13.84 -1.58
N ASP A 579 3.81 13.63 -2.55
CA ASP A 579 2.69 14.49 -2.89
C ASP A 579 1.41 13.69 -3.19
N ALA A 580 0.29 14.38 -3.33
CA ALA A 580 -1.01 13.80 -3.65
C ALA A 580 -1.07 13.23 -5.08
N GLY A 581 -0.28 13.80 -6.01
CA GLY A 581 -0.18 13.28 -7.37
C GLY A 581 0.25 11.82 -7.39
N VAL A 582 1.36 11.51 -6.73
CA VAL A 582 1.88 10.13 -6.68
C VAL A 582 1.08 9.22 -5.77
N ARG A 583 0.62 9.70 -4.61
CA ARG A 583 -0.04 8.83 -3.62
C ARG A 583 -1.50 8.54 -3.93
N VAL A 584 -2.19 9.49 -4.56
CA VAL A 584 -3.64 9.41 -4.74
C VAL A 584 -4.02 9.47 -6.21
N LEU A 585 -3.65 10.55 -6.93
CA LEU A 585 -4.15 10.78 -8.29
C LEU A 585 -3.64 9.74 -9.29
N LEU A 586 -2.35 9.44 -9.31
CA LEU A 586 -1.80 8.45 -10.25
C LEU A 586 -2.35 7.04 -10.05
N PRO A 587 -2.43 6.47 -8.83
CA PRO A 587 -3.10 5.20 -8.61
C PRO A 587 -4.57 5.21 -9.04
N LEU A 588 -5.31 6.27 -8.71
CA LEU A 588 -6.72 6.41 -9.06
C LEU A 588 -6.92 6.47 -10.58
N LEU A 589 -6.13 7.29 -11.29
CA LEU A 589 -6.20 7.43 -12.75
C LEU A 589 -5.82 6.13 -13.48
N ARG A 590 -4.76 5.45 -13.02
CA ARG A 590 -4.37 4.15 -13.57
C ARG A 590 -5.45 3.09 -13.39
N ALA A 591 -6.00 2.99 -12.19
CA ALA A 591 -7.08 2.03 -11.90
C ALA A 591 -8.34 2.30 -12.73
N ARG A 592 -8.58 3.56 -13.10
CA ARG A 592 -9.66 3.96 -14.00
C ARG A 592 -9.32 3.77 -15.48
N GLY A 593 -8.08 3.42 -15.81
CA GLY A 593 -7.62 3.25 -17.19
C GLY A 593 -7.46 4.56 -17.96
N GLU A 594 -7.23 5.67 -17.27
CA GLU A 594 -7.06 6.98 -17.89
C GLU A 594 -5.64 7.09 -18.48
N PRO A 595 -5.50 7.16 -19.81
CA PRO A 595 -4.20 7.17 -20.46
C PRO A 595 -3.57 8.57 -20.49
N ARG A 596 -4.36 9.62 -20.33
CA ARG A 596 -3.95 11.03 -20.38
C ARG A 596 -4.91 11.90 -19.57
N VAL A 597 -4.48 13.12 -19.27
CA VAL A 597 -5.31 14.21 -18.76
C VAL A 597 -5.49 15.21 -19.90
N ASP A 598 -6.75 15.48 -20.31
CA ASP A 598 -7.02 16.42 -21.40
C ASP A 598 -6.86 17.87 -20.92
N LEU A 599 -7.26 18.17 -19.68
CA LEU A 599 -7.04 19.47 -19.06
C LEU A 599 -6.70 19.32 -17.58
N LEU A 600 -5.54 19.84 -17.18
CA LEU A 600 -5.19 20.09 -15.78
C LEU A 600 -5.49 21.54 -15.44
N MET A 601 -6.51 21.79 -14.61
CA MET A 601 -6.86 23.12 -14.15
C MET A 601 -6.33 23.32 -12.73
N LEU A 602 -5.45 24.31 -12.50
CA LEU A 602 -4.92 24.65 -11.19
C LEU A 602 -5.54 25.95 -10.72
N SER A 603 -6.31 25.87 -9.64
CA SER A 603 -7.12 26.99 -9.16
C SER A 603 -6.27 28.20 -8.76
N HIS A 604 -5.21 27.95 -7.98
CA HIS A 604 -4.24 28.98 -7.56
C HIS A 604 -2.92 28.33 -7.11
N ARG A 605 -1.92 29.11 -6.71
CA ARG A 605 -0.54 28.66 -6.49
C ARG A 605 -0.27 27.94 -5.17
N ASP A 606 -1.20 27.89 -4.22
CA ASP A 606 -0.95 27.35 -2.89
C ASP A 606 -0.68 25.85 -2.95
N ILE A 607 0.20 25.38 -2.07
CA ILE A 607 0.81 24.04 -2.16
C ILE A 607 -0.19 22.89 -1.99
N ASP A 608 -1.32 23.15 -1.32
CA ASP A 608 -2.41 22.20 -1.14
C ASP A 608 -3.34 22.08 -2.37
N HIS A 609 -3.07 22.84 -3.42
CA HIS A 609 -3.72 22.78 -4.73
C HIS A 609 -2.77 22.33 -5.84
N VAL A 610 -1.51 22.81 -5.83
CA VAL A 610 -0.56 22.51 -6.91
C VAL A 610 0.48 21.44 -6.56
N GLY A 611 0.52 20.98 -5.31
CA GLY A 611 1.61 20.15 -4.80
C GLY A 611 1.84 18.85 -5.60
N GLY A 612 0.77 18.21 -6.06
CA GLY A 612 0.84 16.96 -6.86
C GLY A 612 0.98 17.18 -8.38
N ALA A 613 0.82 18.40 -8.89
CA ALA A 613 0.76 18.67 -10.32
C ALA A 613 2.04 18.27 -11.07
N GLY A 614 3.20 18.56 -10.47
CA GLY A 614 4.49 18.21 -11.07
C GLY A 614 4.70 16.71 -11.26
N ALA A 615 4.22 15.91 -10.31
CA ALA A 615 4.28 14.45 -10.40
C ALA A 615 3.30 13.91 -11.45
N LEU A 616 2.11 14.48 -11.52
CA LEU A 616 1.09 14.11 -12.51
C LEU A 616 1.60 14.37 -13.94
N ILE A 617 2.13 15.57 -14.23
CA ILE A 617 2.66 15.97 -15.54
C ILE A 617 3.81 15.06 -15.98
N LYS A 618 4.67 14.63 -15.05
CA LYS A 618 5.79 13.73 -15.35
C LYS A 618 5.36 12.28 -15.64
N ALA A 619 4.26 11.85 -15.06
CA ALA A 619 3.84 10.44 -15.09
C ALA A 619 2.78 10.13 -16.16
N LEU A 620 1.99 11.12 -16.59
CA LEU A 620 0.95 10.98 -17.60
C LEU A 620 1.01 12.14 -18.60
N PRO A 621 0.69 11.90 -19.86
CA PRO A 621 0.50 12.98 -20.83
C PRO A 621 -0.60 13.93 -20.36
N VAL A 622 -0.28 15.23 -20.24
CA VAL A 622 -1.23 16.30 -19.98
C VAL A 622 -1.33 17.14 -21.25
N ALA A 623 -2.50 17.14 -21.90
CA ALA A 623 -2.66 17.79 -23.20
C ALA A 623 -2.62 19.32 -23.06
N ALA A 624 -3.20 19.85 -21.96
CA ALA A 624 -3.23 21.26 -21.69
C ALA A 624 -3.32 21.55 -20.20
N MET A 625 -2.89 22.76 -19.81
CA MET A 625 -3.01 23.27 -18.45
C MET A 625 -3.65 24.64 -18.46
N ALA A 626 -4.66 24.84 -17.61
CA ALA A 626 -5.23 26.17 -17.33
C ALA A 626 -4.92 26.53 -15.89
N SER A 627 -4.49 27.77 -15.61
CA SER A 627 -4.22 28.16 -14.24
C SER A 627 -4.24 29.67 -14.00
N SER A 628 -4.32 30.06 -12.73
CA SER A 628 -4.09 31.43 -12.30
C SER A 628 -2.66 31.65 -11.78
N LEU A 629 -1.73 30.78 -12.11
CA LEU A 629 -0.33 30.87 -11.70
C LEU A 629 0.33 32.12 -12.31
N GLU A 630 1.23 32.71 -11.54
CA GLU A 630 2.07 33.83 -12.02
C GLU A 630 3.06 33.39 -13.09
N ASP A 631 3.40 34.31 -13.99
CA ASP A 631 4.44 34.09 -15.00
C ASP A 631 5.76 33.73 -14.31
N GLY A 632 6.42 32.67 -14.75
CA GLY A 632 7.65 32.17 -14.15
C GLY A 632 7.45 31.09 -13.06
N HIS A 633 6.21 30.72 -12.73
CA HIS A 633 5.99 29.58 -11.82
C HIS A 633 6.58 28.29 -12.40
N ARG A 634 7.25 27.51 -11.52
CA ARG A 634 8.01 26.28 -11.91
C ARG A 634 7.22 25.26 -12.74
N LEU A 635 5.91 25.16 -12.54
CA LEU A 635 5.06 24.22 -13.28
C LEU A 635 4.90 24.62 -14.75
N LEU A 636 4.95 25.93 -15.07
CA LEU A 636 4.87 26.43 -16.44
C LEU A 636 6.11 26.04 -17.27
N ALA A 637 7.24 25.84 -16.61
CA ALA A 637 8.48 25.40 -17.26
C ALA A 637 8.48 23.90 -17.65
N LEU A 638 7.44 23.13 -17.29
CA LEU A 638 7.35 21.70 -17.63
C LEU A 638 6.89 21.42 -19.08
N GLY A 639 6.64 22.47 -19.88
CA GLY A 639 6.38 22.33 -21.32
C GLY A 639 4.97 21.89 -21.69
N VAL A 640 4.01 21.91 -20.75
CA VAL A 640 2.59 21.67 -21.05
C VAL A 640 1.99 22.95 -21.65
N PRO A 641 1.25 22.86 -22.78
CA PRO A 641 0.50 24.02 -23.30
C PRO A 641 -0.35 24.65 -22.21
N HIS A 642 -0.16 25.96 -21.99
CA HIS A 642 -0.78 26.67 -20.86
C HIS A 642 -1.54 27.90 -21.33
N TRP A 643 -2.70 28.14 -20.70
CA TRP A 643 -3.41 29.42 -20.76
C TRP A 643 -3.84 29.88 -19.38
N ARG A 644 -4.02 31.20 -19.25
CA ARG A 644 -4.52 31.77 -18.01
C ARG A 644 -5.99 31.44 -17.84
N CYS A 645 -6.36 31.13 -16.62
CA CYS A 645 -7.73 30.95 -16.20
C CYS A 645 -8.41 32.32 -16.13
N GLU A 646 -9.27 32.64 -17.08
CA GLU A 646 -9.97 33.93 -17.16
C GLU A 646 -11.46 33.72 -17.32
N ALA A 647 -12.27 34.57 -16.66
CA ALA A 647 -13.73 34.55 -16.81
C ALA A 647 -14.16 34.91 -18.23
N GLY A 648 -15.10 34.12 -18.75
CA GLY A 648 -15.70 34.33 -20.08
C GLY A 648 -15.53 33.14 -21.04
N PRO A 649 -14.34 32.55 -21.24
CA PRO A 649 -14.23 31.35 -22.06
C PRO A 649 -15.11 30.20 -21.56
N ALA A 650 -15.89 29.66 -22.48
CA ALA A 650 -16.67 28.45 -22.27
C ALA A 650 -16.38 27.47 -23.40
N TRP A 651 -16.36 26.16 -23.07
CA TRP A 651 -16.20 25.10 -24.07
C TRP A 651 -17.16 23.94 -23.75
N GLU A 652 -17.31 23.07 -24.70
CA GLU A 652 -18.15 21.90 -24.56
C GLU A 652 -17.36 20.63 -24.90
N TRP A 653 -17.45 19.60 -24.06
CA TRP A 653 -16.95 18.26 -24.28
C TRP A 653 -18.08 17.26 -24.17
N ASP A 654 -18.30 16.50 -25.22
CA ASP A 654 -19.25 15.39 -25.23
C ASP A 654 -20.69 15.77 -24.77
N GLY A 655 -21.14 17.03 -25.05
CA GLY A 655 -22.45 17.54 -24.61
C GLY A 655 -22.46 18.06 -23.16
N VAL A 656 -21.30 18.17 -22.49
CA VAL A 656 -21.13 18.80 -21.17
C VAL A 656 -20.46 20.16 -21.34
N SER A 657 -21.07 21.20 -20.77
CA SER A 657 -20.53 22.58 -20.86
C SER A 657 -19.67 22.91 -19.66
N PHE A 658 -18.57 23.60 -19.94
CA PHE A 658 -17.58 24.10 -18.98
C PHE A 658 -17.44 25.60 -19.14
N GLU A 659 -17.48 26.36 -18.05
CA GLU A 659 -17.38 27.81 -18.07
C GLU A 659 -16.54 28.31 -16.92
N VAL A 660 -15.53 29.10 -17.23
CA VAL A 660 -14.71 29.78 -16.23
C VAL A 660 -15.40 31.07 -15.81
N LEU A 661 -15.64 31.24 -14.51
CA LEU A 661 -16.36 32.39 -13.95
C LEU A 661 -15.45 33.40 -13.23
N HIS A 662 -14.25 33.01 -12.83
CA HIS A 662 -13.26 33.81 -12.09
C HIS A 662 -11.86 33.19 -12.30
N PRO A 663 -10.76 34.01 -12.27
CA PRO A 663 -10.68 35.47 -12.11
C PRO A 663 -11.02 36.21 -13.41
N LEU A 664 -11.13 37.57 -13.32
CA LEU A 664 -11.21 38.42 -14.50
C LEU A 664 -9.82 38.70 -15.08
N ALA A 665 -9.74 39.02 -16.37
CA ALA A 665 -8.49 39.46 -16.99
C ALA A 665 -7.85 40.64 -16.26
N SER A 666 -8.65 41.58 -15.74
CA SER A 666 -8.19 42.74 -14.96
C SER A 666 -7.53 42.38 -13.63
N ASP A 667 -7.85 41.22 -13.06
CA ASP A 667 -7.34 40.81 -11.75
C ASP A 667 -5.85 40.47 -11.81
N TYR A 668 -5.36 40.00 -12.97
CA TYR A 668 -3.95 39.68 -13.21
C TYR A 668 -3.02 40.93 -13.19
N GLY A 669 -3.56 42.11 -13.35
CA GLY A 669 -2.82 43.37 -13.21
C GLY A 669 -2.72 43.90 -11.79
N GLN A 670 -3.32 43.18 -10.81
CA GLN A 670 -3.41 43.60 -9.41
C GLN A 670 -2.57 42.67 -8.51
N ALA A 671 -2.05 43.22 -7.41
CA ALA A 671 -1.34 42.47 -6.40
C ALA A 671 -2.32 41.75 -5.46
N LEU A 672 -3.06 40.75 -5.98
CA LEU A 672 -4.03 39.97 -5.21
C LEU A 672 -3.37 38.79 -4.48
N LYS A 673 -3.99 38.37 -3.37
CA LYS A 673 -3.60 37.13 -2.66
C LYS A 673 -3.90 35.91 -3.51
N PRO A 674 -3.18 34.79 -3.31
CA PRO A 674 -3.40 33.55 -4.10
C PRO A 674 -4.87 33.11 -4.13
N ASN A 675 -5.53 33.01 -2.97
CA ASN A 675 -6.94 32.60 -2.87
C ASN A 675 -7.89 33.51 -3.69
N ALA A 676 -7.58 34.81 -3.72
CA ALA A 676 -8.37 35.75 -4.52
C ALA A 676 -8.25 35.56 -6.04
N MET A 677 -7.30 34.74 -6.49
CA MET A 677 -7.08 34.38 -7.90
C MET A 677 -7.63 32.99 -8.23
N SER A 678 -8.35 32.32 -7.31
CA SER A 678 -8.87 30.96 -7.54
C SER A 678 -9.70 30.87 -8.80
N CYS A 679 -9.33 29.94 -9.70
CA CYS A 679 -10.15 29.62 -10.88
C CYS A 679 -11.48 29.02 -10.45
N VAL A 680 -12.58 29.67 -10.75
CA VAL A 680 -13.94 29.16 -10.53
C VAL A 680 -14.45 28.54 -11.83
N LEU A 681 -14.74 27.23 -11.78
CA LEU A 681 -15.24 26.49 -12.93
C LEU A 681 -16.67 25.99 -12.66
N ARG A 682 -17.57 26.31 -13.56
CA ARG A 682 -18.91 25.75 -13.60
C ARG A 682 -18.98 24.65 -14.67
N VAL A 683 -19.49 23.49 -14.28
CA VAL A 683 -19.70 22.34 -15.16
C VAL A 683 -21.18 22.00 -15.20
N ARG A 684 -21.74 21.84 -16.38
CA ARG A 684 -23.15 21.49 -16.59
C ARG A 684 -23.28 20.31 -17.55
N GLY A 685 -23.83 19.23 -17.05
CA GLY A 685 -24.35 18.12 -17.85
C GLY A 685 -25.88 18.15 -17.91
N GLN A 686 -26.45 17.14 -18.53
CA GLN A 686 -27.91 17.01 -18.63
C GLN A 686 -28.57 16.65 -17.30
N ALA A 687 -27.91 15.85 -16.45
CA ALA A 687 -28.45 15.35 -15.20
C ALA A 687 -28.00 16.14 -13.96
N SER A 688 -26.86 16.81 -14.01
CA SER A 688 -26.26 17.47 -12.85
C SER A 688 -25.38 18.65 -13.24
N SER A 689 -25.17 19.54 -12.27
CA SER A 689 -24.28 20.68 -12.40
C SER A 689 -23.38 20.80 -11.17
N VAL A 690 -22.15 21.26 -11.39
CA VAL A 690 -21.12 21.40 -10.35
C VAL A 690 -20.47 22.78 -10.43
N LEU A 691 -20.24 23.40 -9.26
CA LEU A 691 -19.43 24.61 -9.12
C LEU A 691 -18.16 24.29 -8.32
N LEU A 692 -17.00 24.40 -8.98
CA LEU A 692 -15.69 24.24 -8.38
C LEU A 692 -15.12 25.63 -8.11
N THR A 693 -14.76 25.94 -6.87
CA THR A 693 -14.49 27.31 -6.41
C THR A 693 -13.05 27.58 -5.98
N GLY A 694 -12.24 26.52 -5.87
CA GLY A 694 -10.93 26.64 -5.22
C GLY A 694 -11.08 27.25 -3.82
N ASP A 695 -10.20 28.17 -3.48
CA ASP A 695 -10.16 28.84 -2.17
C ASP A 695 -10.77 30.23 -2.21
N LEU A 696 -11.82 30.41 -2.99
CA LEU A 696 -12.55 31.69 -3.10
C LEU A 696 -12.96 32.21 -1.72
N GLU A 697 -12.77 33.51 -1.45
CA GLU A 697 -13.13 34.12 -0.19
C GLU A 697 -14.34 35.07 -0.36
N ALA A 698 -14.94 35.53 0.72
CA ALA A 698 -16.16 36.32 0.71
C ALA A 698 -16.13 37.58 -0.18
N PRO A 699 -15.02 38.33 -0.30
CA PRO A 699 -14.96 39.48 -1.23
C PRO A 699 -15.12 39.07 -2.70
N GLN A 700 -14.52 37.97 -3.09
CA GLN A 700 -14.60 37.42 -4.45
C GLN A 700 -15.95 36.76 -4.68
N GLU A 701 -16.54 36.10 -3.67
CA GLU A 701 -17.92 35.60 -3.74
C GLU A 701 -18.90 36.74 -4.03
N ALA A 702 -18.75 37.88 -3.34
CA ALA A 702 -19.58 39.07 -3.55
C ALA A 702 -19.40 39.63 -4.97
N ALA A 703 -18.17 39.75 -5.45
CA ALA A 703 -17.90 40.20 -6.82
C ALA A 703 -18.48 39.25 -7.87
N LEU A 704 -18.38 37.90 -7.63
CA LEU A 704 -18.96 36.89 -8.50
C LEU A 704 -20.50 36.97 -8.52
N LEU A 705 -21.13 37.18 -7.37
CA LEU A 705 -22.58 37.38 -7.25
C LEU A 705 -23.08 38.58 -8.08
N GLN A 706 -22.38 39.71 -8.04
CA GLN A 706 -22.74 40.90 -8.82
C GLN A 706 -22.70 40.63 -10.32
N ARG A 707 -21.80 39.80 -10.79
CA ARG A 707 -21.60 39.49 -12.22
C ARG A 707 -22.49 38.36 -12.73
N ALA A 708 -22.55 37.27 -11.96
CA ALA A 708 -23.12 36.01 -12.41
C ALA A 708 -24.49 35.70 -11.77
N GLY A 709 -24.80 36.24 -10.59
CA GLY A 709 -26.10 36.17 -9.92
C GLY A 709 -26.76 34.77 -10.01
N ALA A 710 -27.95 34.71 -10.57
CA ALA A 710 -28.75 33.48 -10.69
C ALA A 710 -28.10 32.40 -11.57
N THR A 711 -27.09 32.74 -12.37
CA THR A 711 -26.40 31.75 -13.20
C THR A 711 -25.46 30.85 -12.40
N LEU A 712 -25.18 31.18 -11.13
CA LEU A 712 -24.34 30.38 -10.22
C LEU A 712 -25.02 29.09 -9.74
N ARG A 713 -26.36 28.97 -9.91
CA ARG A 713 -27.09 27.80 -9.43
C ARG A 713 -26.46 26.51 -9.91
N SER A 714 -26.14 25.60 -8.95
CA SER A 714 -25.47 24.33 -9.18
C SER A 714 -25.90 23.29 -8.16
N ASP A 715 -26.10 22.04 -8.59
CA ASP A 715 -26.55 20.95 -7.71
C ASP A 715 -25.50 20.55 -6.68
N VAL A 716 -24.22 20.60 -7.08
CA VAL A 716 -23.07 20.28 -6.24
C VAL A 716 -22.16 21.50 -6.13
N LEU A 717 -21.77 21.82 -4.93
CA LEU A 717 -20.77 22.86 -4.63
C LEU A 717 -19.53 22.23 -4.01
N LEU A 718 -18.36 22.39 -4.64
CA LEU A 718 -17.11 22.23 -3.93
C LEU A 718 -16.95 23.40 -2.98
N VAL A 719 -16.93 23.11 -1.67
CA VAL A 719 -16.97 24.16 -0.63
C VAL A 719 -15.73 25.06 -0.73
N PRO A 720 -15.90 26.38 -0.89
CA PRO A 720 -14.76 27.27 -1.02
C PRO A 720 -13.83 27.21 0.20
N HIS A 721 -12.53 27.26 -0.06
CA HIS A 721 -11.47 27.36 0.92
C HIS A 721 -11.61 26.30 2.04
N HIS A 722 -11.94 25.05 1.64
CA HIS A 722 -12.10 23.91 2.55
C HIS A 722 -13.09 24.13 3.70
N GLY A 723 -13.97 25.12 3.59
CA GLY A 723 -14.86 25.55 4.66
C GLY A 723 -14.22 26.50 5.68
N SER A 724 -13.26 27.30 5.25
CA SER A 724 -12.71 28.40 6.06
C SER A 724 -13.77 29.43 6.46
N ARG A 725 -13.58 30.09 7.61
CA ARG A 725 -14.44 31.19 8.06
C ARG A 725 -14.50 32.35 7.07
N THR A 726 -13.49 32.54 6.23
CA THR A 726 -13.37 33.61 5.23
C THR A 726 -14.24 33.39 4.01
N SER A 727 -14.92 32.25 3.88
CA SER A 727 -15.69 31.85 2.69
C SER A 727 -17.13 31.41 3.01
N SER A 728 -17.83 30.97 1.97
CA SER A 728 -19.20 30.42 2.06
C SER A 728 -20.19 31.43 2.70
N SER A 729 -20.23 32.66 2.19
CA SER A 729 -21.15 33.68 2.66
C SER A 729 -22.62 33.29 2.42
N GLY A 730 -23.54 33.76 3.29
CA GLY A 730 -24.96 33.46 3.16
C GLY A 730 -25.52 33.81 1.79
N ALA A 731 -25.20 34.99 1.28
CA ALA A 731 -25.64 35.45 -0.05
C ALA A 731 -25.13 34.54 -1.19
N PHE A 732 -23.88 34.06 -1.09
CA PHE A 732 -23.31 33.13 -2.07
C PHE A 732 -24.06 31.80 -2.06
N LEU A 733 -24.33 31.25 -0.89
CA LEU A 733 -25.07 29.99 -0.75
C LEU A 733 -26.52 30.12 -1.26
N ASP A 734 -27.16 31.27 -1.02
CA ASP A 734 -28.53 31.54 -1.50
C ASP A 734 -28.59 31.67 -3.01
N ALA A 735 -27.52 32.08 -3.69
CA ALA A 735 -27.46 32.17 -5.15
C ALA A 735 -27.11 30.81 -5.77
N VAL A 736 -26.16 30.04 -5.20
CA VAL A 736 -25.75 28.74 -5.71
C VAL A 736 -26.81 27.68 -5.47
N GLN A 737 -27.51 27.72 -4.33
CA GLN A 737 -28.55 26.76 -3.92
C GLN A 737 -28.15 25.28 -4.10
N PRO A 738 -26.99 24.85 -3.57
CA PRO A 738 -26.52 23.50 -3.78
C PRO A 738 -27.39 22.50 -3.00
N ARG A 739 -27.60 21.32 -3.58
CA ARG A 739 -28.20 20.17 -2.89
C ARG A 739 -27.16 19.46 -2.04
N VAL A 740 -25.93 19.37 -2.56
CA VAL A 740 -24.78 18.74 -1.91
C VAL A 740 -23.60 19.70 -1.89
N ALA A 741 -22.96 19.83 -0.75
CA ALA A 741 -21.72 20.57 -0.58
C ALA A 741 -20.59 19.60 -0.21
N VAL A 742 -19.54 19.57 -1.02
CA VAL A 742 -18.39 18.67 -0.82
C VAL A 742 -17.24 19.45 -0.21
N VAL A 743 -16.81 19.06 0.97
CA VAL A 743 -15.67 19.63 1.71
C VAL A 743 -14.48 18.70 1.57
N GLN A 744 -13.40 19.14 0.95
CA GLN A 744 -12.12 18.43 0.96
C GLN A 744 -11.24 19.04 2.07
N ALA A 745 -11.17 18.38 3.20
CA ALA A 745 -10.41 18.84 4.37
C ALA A 745 -9.77 17.66 5.10
N GLY A 746 -8.60 17.89 5.69
CA GLY A 746 -7.89 16.87 6.42
C GLY A 746 -8.53 16.52 7.76
N TYR A 747 -8.47 15.25 8.13
CA TYR A 747 -8.91 14.80 9.45
C TYR A 747 -8.18 15.57 10.54
N ARG A 748 -8.96 16.20 11.44
CA ARG A 748 -8.43 17.12 12.49
C ARG A 748 -7.43 18.12 11.94
N SER A 749 -7.80 18.80 10.84
CA SER A 749 -6.97 19.82 10.21
C SER A 749 -6.45 20.85 11.23
N ARG A 750 -5.15 21.17 11.14
CA ARG A 750 -4.53 22.22 12.00
C ARG A 750 -5.14 23.61 11.80
N TYR A 751 -5.78 23.85 10.67
CA TYR A 751 -6.46 25.09 10.34
C TYR A 751 -7.87 25.18 10.91
N GLY A 752 -8.39 24.09 11.50
CA GLY A 752 -9.76 24.02 12.02
C GLY A 752 -10.83 23.96 10.93
N HIS A 753 -10.47 23.55 9.72
CA HIS A 753 -11.40 23.38 8.60
C HIS A 753 -12.09 22.01 8.64
N PRO A 754 -13.37 21.92 8.24
CA PRO A 754 -14.27 23.04 8.02
C PRO A 754 -14.68 23.71 9.33
N ALA A 755 -14.83 25.05 9.31
CA ALA A 755 -15.20 25.81 10.48
C ALA A 755 -16.67 25.56 10.90
N PRO A 756 -16.96 25.42 12.21
CA PRO A 756 -18.33 25.09 12.68
C PRO A 756 -19.40 26.10 12.24
N ASP A 757 -19.07 27.39 12.23
CA ASP A 757 -19.96 28.45 11.79
C ASP A 757 -20.27 28.39 10.29
N VAL A 758 -19.32 27.94 9.48
CA VAL A 758 -19.54 27.66 8.04
C VAL A 758 -20.46 26.47 7.88
N MET A 759 -20.22 25.38 8.62
CA MET A 759 -21.12 24.21 8.58
C MET A 759 -22.54 24.54 9.02
N ALA A 760 -22.70 25.40 10.02
CA ALA A 760 -24.02 25.88 10.45
C ALA A 760 -24.76 26.66 9.32
N ARG A 761 -24.06 27.43 8.47
CA ARG A 761 -24.66 28.09 7.31
C ARG A 761 -25.23 27.14 6.27
N TYR A 762 -24.54 26.03 5.99
CA TYR A 762 -25.04 24.97 5.12
C TYR A 762 -26.24 24.24 5.74
N ALA A 763 -26.14 23.87 7.01
CA ALA A 763 -27.21 23.19 7.75
C ALA A 763 -28.50 24.02 7.81
N ALA A 764 -28.38 25.35 8.04
CA ALA A 764 -29.52 26.27 8.07
C ALA A 764 -30.26 26.35 6.72
N ARG A 765 -29.63 25.92 5.62
CA ARG A 765 -30.21 25.86 4.27
C ARG A 765 -30.62 24.47 3.82
N GLY A 766 -30.51 23.47 4.70
CA GLY A 766 -30.84 22.08 4.39
C GLY A 766 -29.90 21.44 3.36
N VAL A 767 -28.67 21.98 3.19
CA VAL A 767 -27.68 21.44 2.26
C VAL A 767 -27.03 20.20 2.85
N ALA A 768 -27.03 19.10 2.12
CA ALA A 768 -26.30 17.91 2.52
C ALA A 768 -24.78 18.16 2.42
N VAL A 769 -24.05 18.05 3.54
CA VAL A 769 -22.61 18.26 3.59
C VAL A 769 -21.88 16.94 3.63
N VAL A 770 -21.02 16.70 2.61
CA VAL A 770 -20.11 15.58 2.54
C VAL A 770 -18.69 16.04 2.83
N ARG A 771 -18.00 15.36 3.75
CA ARG A 771 -16.64 15.73 4.15
C ARG A 771 -15.67 14.58 3.82
N SER A 772 -14.57 14.87 3.13
CA SER A 772 -13.58 13.86 2.74
C SER A 772 -12.97 13.12 3.93
N ASP A 773 -12.78 13.80 5.07
CA ASP A 773 -12.26 13.18 6.30
C ASP A 773 -13.22 12.14 6.93
N ARG A 774 -14.50 12.09 6.50
CA ARG A 774 -15.51 11.13 6.98
C ARG A 774 -15.98 10.18 5.87
N CYS A 775 -16.07 10.67 4.67
CA CYS A 775 -16.56 9.99 3.48
C CYS A 775 -15.46 9.19 2.76
N GLY A 776 -14.19 9.59 2.92
CA GLY A 776 -13.15 9.23 1.97
C GLY A 776 -13.37 9.97 0.65
N ALA A 777 -13.00 9.38 -0.48
CA ALA A 777 -13.39 9.91 -1.77
C ALA A 777 -14.91 9.90 -1.92
N TRP A 778 -15.44 10.99 -2.48
CA TRP A 778 -16.85 11.08 -2.85
C TRP A 778 -16.99 11.01 -4.36
N THR A 779 -17.87 10.13 -4.82
CA THR A 779 -18.13 9.94 -6.24
C THR A 779 -19.58 10.32 -6.58
N LEU A 780 -19.74 11.22 -7.55
CA LEU A 780 -20.98 11.48 -8.26
C LEU A 780 -20.89 10.72 -9.58
N PRO A 781 -21.50 9.54 -9.72
CA PRO A 781 -21.48 8.80 -10.97
C PRO A 781 -22.32 9.53 -12.02
N ALA A 782 -22.07 9.25 -13.30
CA ALA A 782 -22.90 9.77 -14.39
C ALA A 782 -24.36 9.33 -14.25
N GLU A 783 -24.55 8.08 -13.84
CA GLU A 783 -25.86 7.46 -13.55
C GLU A 783 -25.84 6.83 -12.16
N GLY A 784 -26.93 6.94 -11.43
CA GLY A 784 -27.08 6.36 -10.10
C GLY A 784 -26.95 7.39 -8.96
N THR A 785 -26.76 6.91 -7.75
CA THR A 785 -26.67 7.73 -6.54
C THR A 785 -25.22 8.01 -6.15
N PRO A 786 -24.91 9.24 -5.70
CA PRO A 786 -23.59 9.53 -5.15
C PRO A 786 -23.26 8.65 -3.94
N TYR A 787 -21.98 8.35 -3.75
CA TYR A 787 -21.54 7.50 -2.64
C TYR A 787 -20.21 7.92 -2.06
N CYS A 788 -19.99 7.50 -0.82
CA CYS A 788 -18.78 7.66 -0.06
C CYS A 788 -17.95 6.37 -0.09
N GLU A 789 -16.67 6.43 -0.39
CA GLU A 789 -15.79 5.26 -0.40
C GLU A 789 -15.71 4.57 0.96
N ARG A 790 -15.67 5.34 2.07
CA ARG A 790 -15.69 4.78 3.43
C ARG A 790 -16.98 4.04 3.80
N GLU A 791 -18.07 4.24 3.06
CA GLU A 791 -19.33 3.52 3.28
C GLU A 791 -19.34 2.21 2.49
N VAL A 792 -19.00 2.27 1.19
CA VAL A 792 -19.10 1.10 0.29
C VAL A 792 -17.97 0.08 0.49
N ALA A 793 -16.77 0.56 0.84
CA ALA A 793 -15.59 -0.29 1.06
C ALA A 793 -15.21 -0.46 2.53
N ARG A 794 -16.13 -0.16 3.46
CA ARG A 794 -15.88 -0.22 4.90
C ARG A 794 -15.46 -1.60 5.37
N ARG A 795 -14.46 -1.62 6.29
CA ARG A 795 -14.02 -2.79 7.04
C ARG A 795 -13.89 -2.42 8.52
N TYR A 796 -13.88 -3.42 9.40
CA TYR A 796 -13.86 -3.21 10.85
C TYR A 796 -12.59 -2.52 11.39
N TRP A 797 -11.51 -2.49 10.64
CA TRP A 797 -10.28 -1.77 11.00
C TRP A 797 -10.27 -0.29 10.59
N HIS A 798 -11.22 0.13 9.74
CA HIS A 798 -11.30 1.52 9.32
C HIS A 798 -11.85 2.39 10.44
N HIS A 799 -11.32 3.61 10.50
CA HIS A 799 -11.84 4.64 11.39
C HIS A 799 -13.35 4.77 11.19
N PRO A 800 -14.14 4.76 12.28
CA PRO A 800 -15.59 4.91 12.19
C PRO A 800 -15.93 6.34 11.76
N GLY A 801 -15.80 6.67 10.49
CA GLY A 801 -16.24 7.97 9.97
C GLY A 801 -17.56 8.33 10.63
N GLY A 802 -17.68 9.49 11.25
CA GLY A 802 -18.97 9.91 11.81
C GLY A 802 -20.01 9.77 10.70
N THR A 803 -21.13 9.11 11.01
CA THR A 803 -22.26 9.06 10.08
C THR A 803 -22.45 10.43 9.45
N ALA A 804 -22.41 10.50 8.11
CA ALA A 804 -22.92 11.67 7.43
C ALA A 804 -24.34 11.85 7.99
N THR A 805 -24.54 12.87 8.84
CA THR A 805 -25.89 13.26 9.20
C THR A 805 -26.53 13.73 7.92
N PRO A 806 -27.66 13.13 7.52
CA PRO A 806 -28.35 13.51 6.30
C PRO A 806 -28.71 14.98 6.30
#